data_bc6d9f2b11219cd6be74c72584334601
#
_entry.id   bc6d9f2b11219cd6be74c72584334601
#
_cell.length_a   1.000
_cell.length_b   1.000
_cell.length_c   1.000
_cell.angle_alpha   90.00
_cell.angle_beta   90.00
_cell.angle_gamma   90.00
#
_symmetry.space_group_name_H-M   'P 1'
#
loop_
_entity.id
_entity.type
_entity.pdbx_description
1 polymer ?
#
loop_
_entity_poly.entity_id
_entity_poly.type
_entity_poly.pdbx_seq_one_letter_code
_entity_poly.pdbx_strand_id
1 'polypeptide(L)'
;MKNQIFYCVLFLLGVFCTYTGKAQNTFPFQNPDLSFEKRVDDLVSRLTLEEKISQMLNKAPAIERLGIPAYDWWNECLHGVGRTPYKVTVFPQAIGMAATWDEALFQQVASSIADEGRAIYHDAISKGVHEIYHGLTYWTPNINIFRDPRWGRGQETYGEDPYLTGTLGKAFVNGLQGDDPKYLKASACAKHYAVHSGPEISRHFFNTEVSMYDLWDTYLPAFRDLVVDAKVSSVMCAYNALAGQPCCGNDLLMQDILRKQWKFTGYVTSDCGAIDDFLKHKTHADAAHASADAVLHGTDLECGQNIYVKLVDAVKQGLITEAQIDESVKRLFMTRFRLGLFDPADRVKYADTPLSVLECDEHKALALKMSRESVVLLKNDNVLPLRKNLKKIAVIGPNADDSTVVLGNYNGFPSKVITPLEAIRSKVGKRTQVIYDRAIDCVKPSDEKTLNALIERLKGVDQVIFVGVIAPRLEGEELPISVYGFRGGDRTTIALPEVQTELMKKMKEAGLPVIFVMMTGSALGIEWESQNIPAILNAWYGGQFAGQAIADVLFGDYNPSGKLPVTFYRSDSDLPPFGAFSMANRTYRYFKGEALYPFGFGLSYTMFDYSVPQVVSGGKVGEPIKVSVKVKNIGKKDGDEVVQLYLSHEGVEKAPITALKGFKRVYLKAGEEKTLSFEISPRDMSLPDDNGIITVFPGKKTIYAGGMSPTSEAKSKGLVKSSVCQITGDAYVIR
;
A
#
# COMPACT_ATOMS: atom_id res chain seq x y z
N MET A 1 -17.05 -50.79 83.40
CA MET A 1 -16.08 -50.56 84.48
C MET A 1 -14.91 -49.74 83.85
N LYS A 2 -14.69 -48.58 84.46
CA LYS A 2 -13.48 -47.74 84.54
C LYS A 2 -12.89 -47.21 83.21
N ASN A 3 -13.21 -45.97 82.99
CA ASN A 3 -12.46 -44.81 82.49
C ASN A 3 -10.93 -44.86 82.57
N GLN A 4 -10.28 -44.39 81.52
CA GLN A 4 -9.14 -43.51 81.59
C GLN A 4 -9.06 -42.61 80.34
N ILE A 5 -9.16 -41.30 80.59
CA ILE A 5 -9.00 -40.23 79.68
C ILE A 5 -7.51 -39.92 79.62
N PHE A 6 -6.92 -39.87 78.41
CA PHE A 6 -5.56 -39.42 78.15
C PHE A 6 -5.65 -38.07 77.41
N TYR A 7 -5.21 -37.02 78.02
CA TYR A 7 -5.02 -35.68 77.44
C TYR A 7 -3.70 -35.66 76.63
N CYS A 8 -3.76 -35.50 75.31
CA CYS A 8 -2.61 -35.11 74.52
C CYS A 8 -2.64 -33.59 74.28
N VAL A 9 -1.70 -32.89 74.89
CA VAL A 9 -1.41 -31.48 74.59
C VAL A 9 -0.52 -31.44 73.37
N LEU A 10 -1.03 -30.98 72.25
CA LEU A 10 -0.26 -30.68 71.02
C LEU A 10 0.27 -29.25 71.10
N PHE A 11 1.61 -29.13 71.24
CA PHE A 11 2.33 -27.87 71.04
C PHE A 11 2.39 -27.55 69.53
N LEU A 12 1.61 -26.61 69.03
CA LEU A 12 1.74 -26.04 67.69
C LEU A 12 2.89 -25.02 67.70
N LEU A 13 4.07 -25.41 67.26
CA LEU A 13 5.15 -24.51 66.85
C LEU A 13 4.79 -23.92 65.48
N GLY A 14 4.23 -22.69 65.51
CA GLY A 14 4.03 -21.90 64.30
C GLY A 14 5.40 -21.41 63.77
N VAL A 15 5.90 -22.06 62.73
CA VAL A 15 7.00 -21.53 61.94
C VAL A 15 6.44 -20.41 61.07
N PHE A 16 6.59 -19.17 61.52
CA PHE A 16 6.45 -17.99 60.71
C PHE A 16 7.61 -17.99 59.70
N CYS A 17 7.41 -18.59 58.50
CA CYS A 17 8.22 -18.28 57.33
C CYS A 17 7.91 -16.83 56.93
N THR A 18 8.68 -15.90 57.44
CA THR A 18 8.76 -14.56 56.87
C THR A 18 9.36 -14.71 55.48
N TYR A 19 8.51 -14.75 54.47
CA TYR A 19 8.93 -14.44 53.10
C TYR A 19 9.39 -12.97 53.12
N THR A 20 10.67 -12.74 53.38
CA THR A 20 11.31 -11.51 52.97
C THR A 20 11.36 -11.51 51.47
N GLY A 21 10.26 -11.09 50.85
CA GLY A 21 10.30 -10.67 49.45
C GLY A 21 11.38 -9.59 49.39
N LYS A 22 12.54 -9.91 48.82
CA LYS A 22 13.45 -8.86 48.36
C LYS A 22 12.58 -7.94 47.50
N ALA A 23 12.35 -6.72 47.99
CA ALA A 23 11.83 -5.66 47.15
C ALA A 23 12.80 -5.59 45.94
N GLN A 24 12.39 -6.14 44.83
CA GLN A 24 13.13 -6.03 43.59
C GLN A 24 13.11 -4.53 43.33
N ASN A 25 14.26 -3.86 43.41
CA ASN A 25 14.39 -2.46 43.08
C ASN A 25 13.86 -2.30 41.64
N THR A 26 12.58 -1.97 41.49
CA THR A 26 11.99 -1.70 40.20
C THR A 26 12.54 -0.37 39.69
N PHE A 27 13.19 -0.41 38.55
CA PHE A 27 13.70 0.83 37.95
C PHE A 27 12.54 1.75 37.57
N PRO A 28 12.72 3.09 37.57
CA PRO A 28 11.68 4.04 37.19
C PRO A 28 11.05 3.73 35.80
N PHE A 29 11.84 3.24 34.83
CA PHE A 29 11.29 2.89 33.52
C PHE A 29 10.27 1.74 33.55
N GLN A 30 10.29 0.90 34.57
CA GLN A 30 9.35 -0.21 34.78
C GLN A 30 8.05 0.23 35.45
N ASN A 31 7.97 1.48 35.97
CA ASN A 31 6.77 2.00 36.61
C ASN A 31 5.76 2.53 35.56
N PRO A 32 4.62 1.84 35.34
CA PRO A 32 3.64 2.23 34.32
C PRO A 32 2.85 3.51 34.65
N ASP A 33 2.99 4.05 35.87
CA ASP A 33 2.35 5.29 36.30
C ASP A 33 3.16 6.55 35.92
N LEU A 34 4.42 6.38 35.52
CA LEU A 34 5.22 7.47 34.98
C LEU A 34 4.94 7.70 33.48
N SER A 35 5.14 8.93 33.03
CA SER A 35 5.03 9.23 31.60
C SER A 35 6.09 8.47 30.78
N PHE A 36 5.79 8.20 29.51
CA PHE A 36 6.73 7.50 28.64
C PHE A 36 8.06 8.23 28.51
N GLU A 37 8.06 9.56 28.45
CA GLU A 37 9.29 10.37 28.36
C GLU A 37 10.20 10.10 29.56
N LYS A 38 9.67 10.16 30.80
CA LYS A 38 10.45 9.88 32.00
C LYS A 38 10.99 8.46 32.06
N ARG A 39 10.20 7.51 31.55
CA ARG A 39 10.58 6.10 31.53
C ARG A 39 11.67 5.85 30.48
N VAL A 40 11.56 6.46 29.29
CA VAL A 40 12.56 6.40 28.23
C VAL A 40 13.88 7.03 28.68
N ASP A 41 13.83 8.22 29.30
CA ASP A 41 15.03 8.90 29.80
C ASP A 41 15.75 8.07 30.87
N ASP A 42 15.02 7.49 31.82
CA ASP A 42 15.60 6.61 32.83
C ASP A 42 16.22 5.36 32.22
N LEU A 43 15.51 4.70 31.25
CA LEU A 43 16.00 3.50 30.60
C LEU A 43 17.30 3.78 29.83
N VAL A 44 17.29 4.81 28.95
CA VAL A 44 18.43 5.14 28.10
C VAL A 44 19.65 5.53 28.92
N SER A 45 19.46 6.24 30.05
CA SER A 45 20.57 6.61 30.96
C SER A 45 21.28 5.39 31.60
N ARG A 46 20.66 4.21 31.57
CA ARG A 46 21.19 2.97 32.14
C ARG A 46 21.96 2.12 31.17
N LEU A 47 21.84 2.43 29.85
CA LEU A 47 22.48 1.66 28.79
C LEU A 47 23.95 2.06 28.63
N THR A 48 24.81 1.07 28.37
CA THR A 48 26.16 1.34 27.88
C THR A 48 26.12 1.75 26.41
N LEU A 49 27.20 2.33 25.88
CA LEU A 49 27.28 2.73 24.48
C LEU A 49 27.03 1.53 23.54
N GLU A 50 27.63 0.38 23.84
CA GLU A 50 27.45 -0.84 23.06
C GLU A 50 26.00 -1.36 23.10
N GLU A 51 25.35 -1.29 24.27
CA GLU A 51 23.95 -1.63 24.41
C GLU A 51 23.05 -0.68 23.62
N LYS A 52 23.29 0.64 23.67
CA LYS A 52 22.59 1.64 22.87
C LYS A 52 22.65 1.31 21.38
N ILE A 53 23.86 1.09 20.88
CA ILE A 53 24.10 0.76 19.47
C ILE A 53 23.42 -0.55 19.07
N SER A 54 23.47 -1.57 19.94
CA SER A 54 22.81 -2.85 19.68
C SER A 54 21.28 -2.74 19.52
N GLN A 55 20.66 -1.74 20.17
CA GLN A 55 19.21 -1.48 20.05
C GLN A 55 18.85 -0.67 18.78
N MET A 56 19.85 -0.13 18.07
CA MET A 56 19.68 0.60 16.81
C MET A 56 19.77 -0.31 15.58
N LEU A 57 19.89 -1.62 15.77
CA LEU A 57 19.88 -2.63 14.70
C LEU A 57 18.48 -3.25 14.61
N ASN A 58 18.05 -3.66 13.42
CA ASN A 58 16.72 -4.29 13.26
C ASN A 58 16.57 -5.54 14.15
N LYS A 59 17.64 -6.31 14.34
CA LYS A 59 17.66 -7.43 15.28
C LYS A 59 18.29 -6.97 16.61
N ALA A 60 17.49 -6.31 17.45
CA ALA A 60 17.91 -5.81 18.75
C ALA A 60 17.98 -6.96 19.78
N PRO A 61 19.15 -7.26 20.38
CA PRO A 61 19.32 -8.32 21.36
C PRO A 61 18.64 -7.97 22.69
N ALA A 62 18.43 -8.98 23.53
CA ALA A 62 17.99 -8.76 24.91
C ALA A 62 19.05 -8.04 25.75
N ILE A 63 18.62 -7.25 26.72
CA ILE A 63 19.47 -6.66 27.77
C ILE A 63 19.02 -7.22 29.12
N GLU A 64 19.50 -8.42 29.40
CA GLU A 64 19.00 -9.24 30.53
C GLU A 64 19.12 -8.54 31.88
N ARG A 65 20.23 -7.78 32.15
CA ARG A 65 20.43 -7.07 33.40
C ARG A 65 19.36 -5.99 33.70
N LEU A 66 18.64 -5.55 32.65
CA LEU A 66 17.53 -4.59 32.75
C LEU A 66 16.16 -5.24 32.51
N GLY A 67 16.12 -6.53 32.19
CA GLY A 67 14.90 -7.24 31.86
C GLY A 67 14.26 -6.78 30.54
N ILE A 68 15.08 -6.29 29.60
CA ILE A 68 14.61 -5.87 28.27
C ILE A 68 14.70 -7.08 27.34
N PRO A 69 13.56 -7.55 26.77
CA PRO A 69 13.58 -8.68 25.83
C PRO A 69 14.17 -8.28 24.48
N ALA A 70 14.67 -9.27 23.75
CA ALA A 70 15.04 -9.10 22.34
C ALA A 70 13.83 -8.66 21.52
N TYR A 71 14.09 -7.94 20.43
CA TYR A 71 13.02 -7.46 19.54
C TYR A 71 13.54 -7.37 18.11
N ASP A 72 12.82 -7.94 17.14
CA ASP A 72 13.10 -7.72 15.73
C ASP A 72 12.13 -6.69 15.15
N TRP A 73 12.69 -5.61 14.61
CA TRP A 73 11.95 -4.48 14.08
C TRP A 73 11.36 -4.76 12.70
N TRP A 74 11.88 -5.77 12.00
CA TRP A 74 11.46 -6.06 10.63
C TRP A 74 10.21 -6.92 10.60
N ASN A 75 9.09 -6.30 10.30
CA ASN A 75 7.81 -6.97 10.09
C ASN A 75 7.09 -6.34 8.90
N GLU A 76 6.32 -7.13 8.18
CA GLU A 76 5.62 -6.72 6.97
C GLU A 76 4.12 -6.97 7.10
N CYS A 77 3.30 -6.03 6.57
CA CYS A 77 1.87 -6.23 6.52
C CYS A 77 1.19 -5.47 5.36
N LEU A 78 1.80 -5.48 4.18
CA LEU A 78 1.37 -4.70 3.02
C LEU A 78 -0.12 -4.92 2.67
N HIS A 79 -0.58 -6.18 2.72
CA HIS A 79 -1.98 -6.57 2.45
C HIS A 79 -2.39 -7.84 3.23
N GLY A 80 -2.02 -7.92 4.48
CA GLY A 80 -2.11 -9.01 5.44
C GLY A 80 -0.77 -9.17 6.14
N VAL A 81 -0.70 -9.81 7.31
CA VAL A 81 0.59 -10.04 7.99
C VAL A 81 1.50 -10.88 7.10
N GLY A 82 2.59 -10.26 6.62
CA GLY A 82 3.46 -10.85 5.61
C GLY A 82 4.49 -11.81 6.16
N ARG A 83 4.84 -12.83 5.38
CA ARG A 83 5.97 -13.75 5.60
C ARG A 83 6.00 -14.46 6.95
N THR A 84 4.96 -14.31 7.76
CA THR A 84 4.83 -15.01 9.05
C THR A 84 4.55 -16.51 8.84
N PRO A 85 4.97 -17.42 9.76
CA PRO A 85 4.64 -18.84 9.67
C PRO A 85 3.18 -19.14 10.02
N TYR A 86 2.44 -18.19 10.56
CA TYR A 86 1.02 -18.35 10.88
C TYR A 86 0.14 -18.30 9.64
N LYS A 87 -1.06 -18.93 9.73
CA LYS A 87 -2.09 -18.76 8.71
C LYS A 87 -2.82 -17.45 8.96
N VAL A 88 -2.89 -16.59 7.94
CA VAL A 88 -3.39 -15.23 8.06
C VAL A 88 -4.28 -14.86 6.88
N THR A 89 -5.12 -13.87 7.08
CA THR A 89 -5.94 -13.30 6.00
C THR A 89 -5.06 -12.54 5.00
N VAL A 90 -5.22 -12.87 3.71
CA VAL A 90 -4.51 -12.19 2.62
C VAL A 90 -5.51 -11.42 1.75
N PHE A 91 -5.42 -10.10 1.83
CA PHE A 91 -6.19 -9.16 1.04
C PHE A 91 -5.61 -9.00 -0.38
N PRO A 92 -6.30 -8.31 -1.31
CA PRO A 92 -5.68 -7.93 -2.58
C PRO A 92 -4.38 -7.17 -2.39
N GLN A 93 -3.46 -7.30 -3.34
CA GLN A 93 -2.24 -6.49 -3.37
C GLN A 93 -2.57 -5.00 -3.35
N ALA A 94 -1.67 -4.17 -2.82
CA ALA A 94 -1.90 -2.75 -2.55
C ALA A 94 -2.53 -1.98 -3.73
N ILE A 95 -2.05 -2.18 -4.96
CA ILE A 95 -2.62 -1.55 -6.16
C ILE A 95 -4.06 -2.00 -6.42
N GLY A 96 -4.39 -3.25 -6.13
CA GLY A 96 -5.76 -3.78 -6.21
C GLY A 96 -6.64 -3.20 -5.09
N MET A 97 -6.12 -3.09 -3.87
CA MET A 97 -6.84 -2.39 -2.81
C MET A 97 -7.14 -0.94 -3.21
N ALA A 98 -6.17 -0.22 -3.78
CA ALA A 98 -6.35 1.15 -4.23
C ALA A 98 -7.45 1.29 -5.30
N ALA A 99 -7.65 0.28 -6.15
CA ALA A 99 -8.72 0.27 -7.14
C ALA A 99 -10.15 0.26 -6.55
N THR A 100 -10.30 0.01 -5.26
CA THR A 100 -11.58 0.13 -4.56
C THR A 100 -12.01 1.58 -4.35
N TRP A 101 -11.07 2.50 -4.18
CA TRP A 101 -11.33 3.90 -3.81
C TRP A 101 -12.27 4.01 -2.59
N ASP A 102 -12.10 3.11 -1.61
CA ASP A 102 -12.90 3.03 -0.38
C ASP A 102 -12.04 3.24 0.86
N GLU A 103 -11.99 4.49 1.33
CA GLU A 103 -11.22 4.90 2.51
C GLU A 103 -11.66 4.13 3.77
N ALA A 104 -12.97 3.96 3.96
CA ALA A 104 -13.51 3.29 5.13
C ALA A 104 -13.13 1.80 5.16
N LEU A 105 -13.18 1.14 3.99
CA LEU A 105 -12.77 -0.26 3.86
C LEU A 105 -11.26 -0.43 4.10
N PHE A 106 -10.43 0.52 3.61
CA PHE A 106 -8.99 0.53 3.90
C PHE A 106 -8.70 0.54 5.40
N GLN A 107 -9.38 1.43 6.15
CA GLN A 107 -9.20 1.52 7.60
C GLN A 107 -9.62 0.22 8.31
N GLN A 108 -10.74 -0.38 7.91
CA GLN A 108 -11.21 -1.65 8.47
C GLN A 108 -10.23 -2.79 8.20
N VAL A 109 -9.74 -2.90 6.97
CA VAL A 109 -8.74 -3.90 6.56
C VAL A 109 -7.45 -3.74 7.35
N ALA A 110 -6.90 -2.54 7.44
CA ALA A 110 -5.68 -2.28 8.22
C ALA A 110 -5.86 -2.59 9.72
N SER A 111 -7.05 -2.30 10.27
CA SER A 111 -7.39 -2.66 11.65
C SER A 111 -7.41 -4.18 11.85
N SER A 112 -8.00 -4.93 10.92
CA SER A 112 -8.04 -6.40 10.95
C SER A 112 -6.63 -7.01 10.85
N ILE A 113 -5.78 -6.44 9.99
CA ILE A 113 -4.36 -6.84 9.87
C ILE A 113 -3.63 -6.63 11.20
N ALA A 114 -3.86 -5.49 11.88
CA ALA A 114 -3.25 -5.21 13.18
C ALA A 114 -3.76 -6.16 14.28
N ASP A 115 -5.03 -6.61 14.22
CA ASP A 115 -5.57 -7.61 15.15
C ASP A 115 -4.86 -8.95 14.97
N GLU A 116 -4.71 -9.41 13.72
CA GLU A 116 -3.94 -10.62 13.45
C GLU A 116 -2.48 -10.49 13.89
N GLY A 117 -1.86 -9.33 13.64
CA GLY A 117 -0.50 -9.04 14.09
C GLY A 117 -0.33 -9.08 15.62
N ARG A 118 -1.29 -8.53 16.36
CA ARG A 118 -1.31 -8.59 17.83
C ARG A 118 -1.43 -10.02 18.34
N ALA A 119 -2.34 -10.79 17.77
CA ALA A 119 -2.53 -12.20 18.14
C ALA A 119 -1.25 -13.02 17.91
N ILE A 120 -0.59 -12.82 16.77
CA ILE A 120 0.69 -13.48 16.45
C ILE A 120 1.78 -13.06 17.45
N TYR A 121 1.91 -11.76 17.72
CA TYR A 121 2.89 -11.25 18.68
C TYR A 121 2.72 -11.87 20.07
N HIS A 122 1.49 -11.87 20.62
CA HIS A 122 1.23 -12.41 21.95
C HIS A 122 1.50 -13.91 22.01
N ASP A 123 1.12 -14.67 21.01
CA ASP A 123 1.41 -16.11 20.95
C ASP A 123 2.92 -16.37 20.83
N ALA A 124 3.63 -15.61 19.99
CA ALA A 124 5.08 -15.73 19.82
C ALA A 124 5.85 -15.44 21.11
N ILE A 125 5.57 -14.30 21.76
CA ILE A 125 6.27 -13.96 23.04
C ILE A 125 5.95 -14.94 24.17
N SER A 126 4.73 -15.51 24.19
CA SER A 126 4.37 -16.54 25.18
C SER A 126 5.21 -17.82 25.02
N LYS A 127 5.77 -18.03 23.85
CA LYS A 127 6.67 -19.14 23.50
C LYS A 127 8.15 -18.75 23.54
N GLY A 128 8.47 -17.51 23.94
CA GLY A 128 9.84 -16.97 23.94
C GLY A 128 10.40 -16.68 22.55
N VAL A 129 9.55 -16.51 21.53
CA VAL A 129 9.95 -16.18 20.15
C VAL A 129 9.95 -14.66 19.98
N HIS A 130 11.11 -14.08 19.63
CA HIS A 130 11.32 -12.64 19.41
C HIS A 130 11.97 -12.37 18.04
N GLU A 131 11.62 -13.17 17.05
CA GLU A 131 12.25 -13.17 15.73
C GLU A 131 11.50 -12.29 14.73
N ILE A 132 12.11 -12.09 13.55
CA ILE A 132 11.53 -11.43 12.39
C ILE A 132 10.11 -11.94 12.07
N TYR A 133 9.22 -11.06 11.64
CA TYR A 133 7.80 -11.33 11.28
C TYR A 133 6.89 -11.78 12.44
N HIS A 134 7.30 -11.50 13.68
CA HIS A 134 6.51 -11.75 14.88
C HIS A 134 6.28 -10.49 15.73
N GLY A 135 6.87 -9.35 15.33
CA GLY A 135 6.76 -8.08 16.05
C GLY A 135 5.54 -7.25 15.63
N LEU A 136 5.49 -6.03 16.16
CA LEU A 136 4.39 -5.07 15.97
C LEU A 136 4.82 -3.79 15.23
N THR A 137 6.04 -3.75 14.72
CA THR A 137 6.58 -2.63 13.93
C THR A 137 6.56 -3.01 12.45
N TYR A 138 5.53 -2.57 11.74
CA TYR A 138 5.31 -2.94 10.34
C TYR A 138 5.86 -1.87 9.39
N TRP A 139 6.70 -2.28 8.45
CA TRP A 139 7.28 -1.39 7.44
C TRP A 139 6.35 -1.21 6.25
N THR A 140 5.21 -0.62 6.52
CA THR A 140 4.04 -0.42 5.65
C THR A 140 3.26 0.82 6.10
N PRO A 141 2.64 1.62 5.16
CA PRO A 141 2.41 1.38 3.75
C PRO A 141 3.54 1.89 2.83
N ASN A 142 3.61 1.35 1.60
CA ASN A 142 4.40 1.91 0.51
C ASN A 142 3.57 2.99 -0.20
N ILE A 143 3.93 4.26 0.00
CA ILE A 143 3.24 5.43 -0.54
C ILE A 143 4.05 6.15 -1.63
N ASN A 144 5.01 5.47 -2.25
CA ASN A 144 5.69 5.99 -3.43
C ASN A 144 4.70 6.11 -4.59
N ILE A 145 4.87 7.13 -5.41
CA ILE A 145 4.03 7.36 -6.57
C ILE A 145 4.41 6.43 -7.71
N PHE A 146 3.43 5.67 -8.21
CA PHE A 146 3.60 4.77 -9.35
C PHE A 146 3.70 5.56 -10.65
N ARG A 147 4.79 6.33 -10.82
CA ARG A 147 5.00 7.25 -11.95
C ARG A 147 5.22 6.57 -13.29
N ASP A 148 5.66 5.31 -13.29
CA ASP A 148 6.02 4.56 -14.49
C ASP A 148 5.54 3.12 -14.40
N PRO A 149 4.69 2.63 -15.32
CA PRO A 149 4.12 1.29 -15.27
C PRO A 149 5.15 0.15 -15.42
N ARG A 150 6.40 0.46 -15.77
CA ARG A 150 7.47 -0.52 -15.84
C ARG A 150 8.05 -0.89 -14.49
N TRP A 151 7.84 -0.09 -13.46
CA TRP A 151 8.35 -0.36 -12.12
C TRP A 151 7.66 -1.59 -11.49
N GLY A 152 8.44 -2.67 -11.23
CA GLY A 152 7.91 -3.93 -10.72
C GLY A 152 7.33 -3.87 -9.31
N ARG A 153 7.84 -2.95 -8.44
CA ARG A 153 7.26 -2.69 -7.11
C ARG A 153 6.07 -1.74 -7.14
N GLY A 154 5.68 -1.24 -8.31
CA GLY A 154 4.46 -0.44 -8.45
C GLY A 154 3.21 -1.14 -7.93
N GLN A 155 3.15 -2.47 -7.97
CA GLN A 155 2.08 -3.27 -7.38
C GLN A 155 1.91 -3.06 -5.86
N GLU A 156 2.97 -2.62 -5.16
CA GLU A 156 2.97 -2.38 -3.72
C GLU A 156 2.39 -1.01 -3.34
N THR A 157 2.07 -0.16 -4.31
CA THR A 157 1.66 1.24 -4.10
C THR A 157 0.15 1.43 -4.25
N TYR A 158 -0.32 2.62 -3.88
CA TYR A 158 -1.72 3.02 -4.06
C TYR A 158 -1.96 3.80 -5.37
N GLY A 159 -1.03 3.71 -6.31
CA GLY A 159 -1.17 4.26 -7.66
C GLY A 159 -0.36 5.52 -7.93
N GLU A 160 -0.79 6.25 -8.96
CA GLU A 160 -0.01 7.35 -9.54
C GLU A 160 -0.39 8.75 -9.00
N ASP A 161 -1.47 8.85 -8.22
CA ASP A 161 -2.00 10.13 -7.77
C ASP A 161 -1.65 10.41 -6.31
N PRO A 162 -1.06 11.58 -5.99
CA PRO A 162 -0.68 11.93 -4.62
C PRO A 162 -1.85 12.05 -3.64
N TYR A 163 -3.02 12.55 -4.10
CA TYR A 163 -4.20 12.73 -3.27
C TYR A 163 -4.84 11.38 -2.91
N LEU A 164 -5.02 10.49 -3.91
CA LEU A 164 -5.50 9.13 -3.69
C LEU A 164 -4.57 8.37 -2.74
N THR A 165 -3.26 8.41 -3.02
CA THR A 165 -2.24 7.74 -2.20
C THR A 165 -2.20 8.26 -0.77
N GLY A 166 -2.26 9.59 -0.58
CA GLY A 166 -2.29 10.20 0.74
C GLY A 166 -3.55 9.85 1.53
N THR A 167 -4.73 9.88 0.88
CA THR A 167 -6.01 9.59 1.51
C THR A 167 -6.10 8.12 1.95
N LEU A 168 -5.80 7.18 1.05
CA LEU A 168 -5.82 5.75 1.36
C LEU A 168 -4.71 5.38 2.36
N GLY A 169 -3.52 5.99 2.22
CA GLY A 169 -2.42 5.82 3.17
C GLY A 169 -2.76 6.28 4.59
N LYS A 170 -3.45 7.41 4.74
CA LYS A 170 -3.95 7.87 6.05
C LYS A 170 -4.94 6.87 6.66
N ALA A 171 -5.88 6.39 5.87
CA ALA A 171 -6.85 5.39 6.32
C ALA A 171 -6.16 4.10 6.79
N PHE A 172 -5.14 3.64 6.05
CA PHE A 172 -4.35 2.47 6.40
C PHE A 172 -3.59 2.68 7.71
N VAL A 173 -2.88 3.80 7.86
CA VAL A 173 -2.14 4.14 9.09
C VAL A 173 -3.07 4.21 10.30
N ASN A 174 -4.22 4.89 10.16
CA ASN A 174 -5.20 5.02 11.24
C ASN A 174 -5.75 3.65 11.67
N GLY A 175 -6.07 2.77 10.71
CA GLY A 175 -6.51 1.41 11.01
C GLY A 175 -5.44 0.57 11.70
N LEU A 176 -4.20 0.62 11.20
CA LEU A 176 -3.08 -0.16 11.73
C LEU A 176 -2.66 0.30 13.13
N GLN A 177 -2.59 1.62 13.35
CA GLN A 177 -2.17 2.20 14.64
C GLN A 177 -3.25 2.18 15.72
N GLY A 178 -4.53 2.03 15.32
CA GLY A 178 -5.67 2.02 16.24
C GLY A 178 -6.03 3.41 16.77
N ASP A 179 -6.95 3.43 17.71
CA ASP A 179 -7.60 4.64 18.22
C ASP A 179 -7.31 4.94 19.72
N ASP A 180 -6.46 4.15 20.36
CA ASP A 180 -6.11 4.39 21.76
C ASP A 180 -5.17 5.59 21.87
N PRO A 181 -5.44 6.57 22.78
CA PRO A 181 -4.64 7.77 22.89
C PRO A 181 -3.23 7.53 23.46
N LYS A 182 -3.03 6.41 24.17
CA LYS A 182 -1.77 6.09 24.85
C LYS A 182 -0.99 5.01 24.08
N TYR A 183 -1.65 3.94 23.66
CA TYR A 183 -1.02 2.77 23.08
C TYR A 183 -1.32 2.61 21.60
N LEU A 184 -0.30 2.32 20.83
CA LEU A 184 -0.45 1.91 19.42
C LEU A 184 -0.92 0.45 19.35
N LYS A 185 -1.86 0.16 18.45
CA LYS A 185 -2.24 -1.21 18.12
C LYS A 185 -1.11 -1.93 17.38
N ALA A 186 -0.51 -1.24 16.39
CA ALA A 186 0.74 -1.61 15.75
C ALA A 186 1.44 -0.32 15.27
N SER A 187 2.73 -0.38 14.94
CA SER A 187 3.46 0.75 14.39
C SER A 187 3.45 0.69 12.86
N ALA A 188 2.93 1.72 12.20
CA ALA A 188 3.02 1.90 10.76
C ALA A 188 4.30 2.63 10.36
N CYS A 189 4.72 2.45 9.09
CA CYS A 189 5.91 3.05 8.52
C CYS A 189 5.66 3.57 7.12
N ALA A 190 5.74 4.88 6.91
CA ALA A 190 5.64 5.48 5.58
C ALA A 190 6.93 5.23 4.79
N LYS A 191 6.86 4.50 3.65
CA LYS A 191 8.01 4.13 2.86
C LYS A 191 7.80 4.37 1.36
N HIS A 192 8.85 4.57 0.60
CA HIS A 192 10.27 4.80 0.93
C HIS A 192 10.59 6.28 0.71
N TYR A 193 11.05 6.98 1.72
CA TYR A 193 11.23 8.43 1.74
C TYR A 193 12.62 8.84 1.24
N ALA A 194 12.77 9.48 0.08
CA ALA A 194 11.73 9.83 -0.88
C ALA A 194 12.22 9.66 -2.32
N VAL A 195 11.29 9.91 -3.28
CA VAL A 195 11.57 9.87 -4.73
C VAL A 195 12.11 8.51 -5.16
N HIS A 196 11.49 7.43 -4.69
CA HIS A 196 11.82 6.05 -5.01
C HIS A 196 10.69 5.41 -5.82
N SER A 197 10.95 5.08 -7.09
CA SER A 197 9.97 4.44 -7.99
C SER A 197 10.64 3.77 -9.20
N GLY A 198 11.68 2.99 -8.94
CA GLY A 198 12.51 2.30 -9.95
C GLY A 198 13.48 3.23 -10.68
N PRO A 199 14.34 2.69 -11.50
CA PRO A 199 14.54 1.26 -11.84
C PRO A 199 15.16 0.44 -10.71
N GLU A 200 14.66 -0.79 -10.48
CA GLU A 200 15.15 -1.67 -9.42
C GLU A 200 16.63 -2.04 -9.58
N ILE A 201 17.09 -2.28 -10.80
CA ILE A 201 18.46 -2.68 -11.10
C ILE A 201 19.51 -1.66 -10.66
N SER A 202 19.14 -0.39 -10.46
CA SER A 202 20.05 0.70 -10.09
C SER A 202 19.78 1.29 -8.72
N ARG A 203 18.82 0.79 -7.96
CA ARG A 203 18.33 1.41 -6.73
C ARG A 203 19.41 1.70 -5.68
N HIS A 204 20.46 0.87 -5.61
CA HIS A 204 21.54 0.98 -4.63
C HIS A 204 22.63 2.01 -4.97
N PHE A 205 22.60 2.62 -6.15
CA PHE A 205 23.60 3.62 -6.57
C PHE A 205 22.99 4.75 -7.40
N PHE A 206 21.67 4.79 -7.51
CA PHE A 206 20.95 5.78 -8.31
C PHE A 206 20.87 7.11 -7.58
N ASN A 207 21.28 8.21 -8.26
CA ASN A 207 21.06 9.57 -7.78
C ASN A 207 19.86 10.18 -8.51
N THR A 208 18.85 10.55 -7.77
CA THR A 208 17.64 11.15 -8.31
C THR A 208 17.80 12.66 -8.44
N GLU A 209 17.58 13.16 -9.64
CA GLU A 209 17.48 14.61 -9.92
C GLU A 209 16.01 14.94 -10.18
N VAL A 210 15.44 15.82 -9.38
CA VAL A 210 14.05 16.26 -9.48
C VAL A 210 13.92 17.75 -9.17
N SER A 211 13.04 18.44 -9.89
CA SER A 211 12.77 19.85 -9.58
C SER A 211 12.08 19.99 -8.22
N MET A 212 12.28 21.11 -7.52
CA MET A 212 11.55 21.41 -6.29
C MET A 212 10.04 21.44 -6.55
N TYR A 213 9.63 21.84 -7.74
CA TYR A 213 8.23 21.77 -8.15
C TYR A 213 7.71 20.32 -8.11
N ASP A 214 8.33 19.41 -8.86
CA ASP A 214 7.90 18.00 -8.90
C ASP A 214 8.00 17.31 -7.52
N LEU A 215 9.03 17.66 -6.74
CA LEU A 215 9.22 17.14 -5.40
C LEU A 215 8.02 17.46 -4.50
N TRP A 216 7.57 18.72 -4.47
CA TRP A 216 6.48 19.19 -3.63
C TRP A 216 5.09 18.98 -4.22
N ASP A 217 4.96 18.89 -5.56
CA ASP A 217 3.68 18.64 -6.21
C ASP A 217 3.29 17.17 -6.24
N THR A 218 4.29 16.28 -6.35
CA THR A 218 4.03 14.86 -6.62
C THR A 218 4.63 13.91 -5.57
N TYR A 219 5.92 14.06 -5.23
CA TYR A 219 6.62 13.02 -4.45
C TYR A 219 6.44 13.14 -2.93
N LEU A 220 6.25 14.32 -2.39
CA LEU A 220 6.14 14.58 -0.94
C LEU A 220 4.72 14.62 -0.37
N PRO A 221 3.64 14.95 -1.12
CA PRO A 221 2.33 15.18 -0.51
C PRO A 221 1.80 13.99 0.30
N ALA A 222 1.90 12.76 -0.21
CA ALA A 222 1.45 11.57 0.52
C ALA A 222 2.25 11.35 1.82
N PHE A 223 3.58 11.58 1.81
CA PHE A 223 4.40 11.51 3.03
C PHE A 223 3.98 12.55 4.05
N ARG A 224 3.75 13.79 3.60
CA ARG A 224 3.27 14.86 4.47
C ARG A 224 1.95 14.47 5.13
N ASP A 225 1.01 13.92 4.36
CA ASP A 225 -0.31 13.51 4.85
C ASP A 225 -0.21 12.43 5.92
N LEU A 226 0.68 11.45 5.72
CA LEU A 226 0.87 10.41 6.73
C LEU A 226 1.61 10.91 7.97
N VAL A 227 2.60 11.77 7.80
CA VAL A 227 3.38 12.33 8.92
C VAL A 227 2.59 13.36 9.72
N VAL A 228 1.99 14.35 9.01
CA VAL A 228 1.37 15.51 9.67
C VAL A 228 -0.07 15.21 10.08
N ASP A 229 -0.84 14.55 9.25
CA ASP A 229 -2.28 14.36 9.50
C ASP A 229 -2.54 13.02 10.22
N ALA A 230 -2.01 11.89 9.72
CA ALA A 230 -2.22 10.57 10.34
C ALA A 230 -1.25 10.26 11.50
N LYS A 231 -0.22 11.07 11.74
CA LYS A 231 0.75 10.85 12.83
C LYS A 231 1.38 9.46 12.75
N VAL A 232 1.82 9.06 11.55
CA VAL A 232 2.51 7.77 11.36
C VAL A 232 3.69 7.64 12.33
N SER A 233 3.86 6.47 12.93
CA SER A 233 4.84 6.29 14.00
C SER A 233 6.28 6.16 13.49
N SER A 234 6.47 5.79 12.23
CA SER A 234 7.81 5.71 11.63
C SER A 234 7.82 6.07 10.14
N VAL A 235 9.02 6.36 9.66
CA VAL A 235 9.33 6.62 8.25
C VAL A 235 10.54 5.77 7.87
N MET A 236 10.54 5.20 6.65
CA MET A 236 11.69 4.49 6.12
C MET A 236 12.35 5.31 5.02
N CYS A 237 13.63 5.64 5.18
CA CYS A 237 14.38 6.32 4.14
C CYS A 237 14.79 5.36 3.02
N ALA A 238 14.82 5.87 1.78
CA ALA A 238 15.01 5.08 0.57
C ALA A 238 16.50 4.76 0.28
N TYR A 239 16.72 3.80 -0.61
CA TYR A 239 18.06 3.39 -1.08
C TYR A 239 18.80 4.46 -1.88
N ASN A 240 18.06 5.19 -2.73
CA ASN A 240 18.64 6.14 -3.68
C ASN A 240 19.21 7.38 -3.00
N ALA A 241 20.08 8.08 -3.70
CA ALA A 241 20.42 9.45 -3.37
C ALA A 241 19.40 10.42 -3.99
N LEU A 242 19.25 11.60 -3.41
CA LEU A 242 18.53 12.76 -3.93
C LEU A 242 19.47 13.95 -3.98
N ALA A 243 19.65 14.54 -5.16
CA ALA A 243 20.55 15.67 -5.39
C ALA A 243 21.96 15.46 -4.82
N GLY A 244 22.49 14.23 -4.97
CA GLY A 244 23.83 13.84 -4.57
C GLY A 244 24.01 13.38 -3.12
N GLN A 245 22.97 13.47 -2.27
CA GLN A 245 23.00 12.98 -0.89
C GLN A 245 22.15 11.72 -0.74
N PRO A 246 22.63 10.62 -0.11
CA PRO A 246 21.82 9.44 0.19
C PRO A 246 20.57 9.83 0.98
N CYS A 247 19.41 9.29 0.66
CA CYS A 247 18.15 9.68 1.32
C CYS A 247 18.19 9.55 2.85
N CYS A 248 18.91 8.53 3.38
CA CYS A 248 19.04 8.32 4.82
C CYS A 248 20.00 9.31 5.53
N GLY A 249 20.77 10.10 4.77
CA GLY A 249 21.65 11.18 5.26
C GLY A 249 21.42 12.51 4.53
N ASN A 250 20.20 12.75 4.04
CA ASN A 250 19.89 13.92 3.23
C ASN A 250 19.39 15.10 4.08
N ASP A 251 20.13 16.22 4.05
CA ASP A 251 19.79 17.43 4.81
C ASP A 251 18.36 17.93 4.56
N LEU A 252 18.00 18.08 3.27
CA LEU A 252 16.69 18.60 2.87
C LEU A 252 15.57 17.68 3.35
N LEU A 253 15.67 16.38 3.06
CA LEU A 253 14.62 15.43 3.39
C LEU A 253 14.49 15.23 4.89
N MET A 254 15.59 14.87 5.55
CA MET A 254 15.57 14.37 6.93
C MET A 254 15.46 15.52 7.95
N GLN A 255 16.26 16.57 7.77
CA GLN A 255 16.33 17.67 8.75
C GLN A 255 15.33 18.77 8.43
N ASP A 256 15.36 19.34 7.20
CA ASP A 256 14.58 20.52 6.93
C ASP A 256 13.09 20.19 6.75
N ILE A 257 12.75 19.15 5.98
CA ILE A 257 11.36 18.79 5.73
C ILE A 257 10.81 17.96 6.87
N LEU A 258 11.36 16.76 7.12
CA LEU A 258 10.78 15.80 8.05
C LEU A 258 10.77 16.31 9.49
N ARG A 259 11.95 16.70 10.02
CA ARG A 259 12.08 17.10 11.42
C ARG A 259 11.66 18.55 11.69
N LYS A 260 12.13 19.52 10.89
CA LYS A 260 11.87 20.94 11.16
C LYS A 260 10.51 21.41 10.66
N GLN A 261 10.14 21.10 9.40
CA GLN A 261 8.89 21.59 8.83
C GLN A 261 7.68 20.77 9.26
N TRP A 262 7.75 19.43 9.16
CA TRP A 262 6.64 18.53 9.52
C TRP A 262 6.59 18.14 10.99
N LYS A 263 7.63 18.48 11.78
CA LYS A 263 7.72 18.22 13.22
C LYS A 263 7.57 16.73 13.55
N PHE A 264 8.11 15.86 12.73
CA PHE A 264 8.07 14.42 12.94
C PHE A 264 8.85 14.03 14.21
N THR A 265 8.20 13.33 15.12
CA THR A 265 8.76 12.88 16.41
C THR A 265 9.00 11.37 16.47
N GLY A 266 8.49 10.60 15.49
CA GLY A 266 8.69 9.17 15.41
C GLY A 266 10.13 8.77 15.02
N TYR A 267 10.40 7.47 14.95
CA TYR A 267 11.70 6.97 14.51
C TYR A 267 11.79 6.86 12.98
N VAL A 268 13.01 6.95 12.48
CA VAL A 268 13.32 6.66 11.09
C VAL A 268 14.13 5.37 11.03
N THR A 269 13.71 4.43 10.18
CA THR A 269 14.48 3.24 9.82
C THR A 269 15.10 3.43 8.44
N SER A 270 16.28 2.87 8.21
CA SER A 270 16.76 2.69 6.85
C SER A 270 16.01 1.59 6.14
N ASP A 271 15.94 1.62 4.81
CA ASP A 271 15.70 0.41 4.04
C ASP A 271 16.91 -0.54 4.17
N CYS A 272 16.70 -1.84 3.86
CA CYS A 272 17.69 -2.86 4.20
C CYS A 272 18.97 -2.72 3.37
N GLY A 273 20.08 -2.34 4.05
CA GLY A 273 21.35 -2.02 3.42
C GLY A 273 21.46 -0.61 2.85
N ALA A 274 20.45 0.27 3.05
CA ALA A 274 20.49 1.63 2.49
C ALA A 274 21.60 2.49 3.11
N ILE A 275 22.08 2.20 4.32
CA ILE A 275 23.24 2.91 4.88
C ILE A 275 24.56 2.34 4.32
N ASP A 276 24.63 1.04 3.99
CA ASP A 276 25.75 0.47 3.23
C ASP A 276 25.88 1.17 1.86
N ASP A 277 24.78 1.61 1.28
CA ASP A 277 24.74 2.29 -0.02
C ASP A 277 25.42 3.67 -0.01
N PHE A 278 25.63 4.31 1.15
CA PHE A 278 26.46 5.52 1.26
C PHE A 278 27.86 5.32 0.65
N LEU A 279 28.41 4.12 0.82
CA LEU A 279 29.71 3.74 0.21
C LEU A 279 29.57 3.49 -1.30
N LYS A 280 28.45 2.92 -1.74
CA LYS A 280 28.17 2.70 -3.17
C LYS A 280 27.86 4.00 -3.90
N HIS A 281 27.21 4.95 -3.24
CA HIS A 281 27.04 6.33 -3.72
C HIS A 281 28.35 7.13 -3.72
N LYS A 282 29.43 6.60 -3.08
CA LYS A 282 30.75 7.24 -2.97
C LYS A 282 30.70 8.58 -2.24
N THR A 283 29.79 8.74 -1.33
CA THR A 283 29.63 9.97 -0.53
C THR A 283 30.43 9.91 0.77
N HIS A 284 30.77 8.73 1.26
CA HIS A 284 31.47 8.49 2.53
C HIS A 284 32.75 7.63 2.34
N ALA A 285 33.74 7.88 3.16
CA ALA A 285 35.02 7.19 3.06
C ALA A 285 34.96 5.75 3.62
N ASP A 286 34.20 5.55 4.69
CA ASP A 286 34.11 4.28 5.40
C ASP A 286 32.81 4.17 6.21
N ALA A 287 32.58 3.03 6.83
CA ALA A 287 31.37 2.73 7.59
C ALA A 287 31.23 3.57 8.88
N ALA A 288 32.34 4.04 9.49
CA ALA A 288 32.25 4.90 10.67
C ALA A 288 31.69 6.28 10.31
N HIS A 289 32.17 6.88 9.21
CA HIS A 289 31.61 8.13 8.68
C HIS A 289 30.16 7.97 8.24
N ALA A 290 29.83 6.89 7.51
CA ALA A 290 28.46 6.60 7.07
C ALA A 290 27.49 6.43 8.26
N SER A 291 27.91 5.72 9.32
CA SER A 291 27.10 5.50 10.50
C SER A 291 26.84 6.79 11.27
N ALA A 292 27.87 7.61 11.47
CA ALA A 292 27.74 8.89 12.14
C ALA A 292 26.82 9.84 11.38
N ASP A 293 27.01 9.95 10.07
CA ASP A 293 26.22 10.84 9.21
C ASP A 293 24.72 10.45 9.21
N ALA A 294 24.41 9.17 9.03
CA ALA A 294 23.03 8.69 9.08
C ALA A 294 22.34 9.04 10.40
N VAL A 295 22.99 8.82 11.55
CA VAL A 295 22.43 9.15 12.87
C VAL A 295 22.29 10.65 13.05
N LEU A 296 23.28 11.44 12.66
CA LEU A 296 23.24 12.92 12.75
C LEU A 296 22.09 13.51 11.94
N HIS A 297 21.74 12.89 10.81
CA HIS A 297 20.57 13.28 10.00
C HIS A 297 19.25 12.70 10.51
N GLY A 298 19.27 11.81 11.51
CA GLY A 298 18.08 11.32 12.20
C GLY A 298 17.53 10.01 11.66
N THR A 299 18.36 9.18 11.02
CA THR A 299 18.08 7.77 10.80
C THR A 299 18.42 7.01 12.07
N ASP A 300 17.39 6.50 12.74
CA ASP A 300 17.47 5.98 14.10
C ASP A 300 17.75 4.47 14.15
N LEU A 301 17.36 3.73 13.11
CA LEU A 301 17.43 2.27 13.03
C LEU A 301 18.08 1.84 11.71
N GLU A 302 19.07 0.96 11.79
CA GLU A 302 19.62 0.28 10.61
C GLU A 302 18.85 -1.02 10.34
N CYS A 303 18.28 -1.17 9.13
CA CYS A 303 18.00 -2.48 8.57
C CYS A 303 19.27 -3.05 7.98
N GLY A 304 19.96 -3.87 8.74
CA GLY A 304 21.30 -4.39 8.48
C GLY A 304 22.05 -4.60 9.77
N GLN A 305 23.30 -5.03 9.68
CA GLN A 305 24.15 -5.27 10.85
C GLN A 305 25.61 -4.87 10.59
N ASN A 306 25.87 -4.06 9.55
CA ASN A 306 27.22 -3.83 9.07
C ASN A 306 27.74 -2.44 9.40
N ILE A 307 26.86 -1.43 9.43
CA ILE A 307 27.26 -0.03 9.48
C ILE A 307 27.13 0.52 10.91
N TYR A 308 25.97 0.37 11.57
CA TYR A 308 25.80 0.95 12.91
C TYR A 308 26.66 0.31 14.01
N VAL A 309 27.12 -0.92 13.81
CA VAL A 309 28.15 -1.51 14.69
C VAL A 309 29.46 -0.69 14.72
N LYS A 310 29.70 0.17 13.71
CA LYS A 310 30.82 1.09 13.62
C LYS A 310 30.63 2.42 14.36
N LEU A 311 29.46 2.65 14.94
CA LEU A 311 29.22 3.84 15.77
C LEU A 311 30.15 3.90 17.00
N VAL A 312 30.58 2.75 17.55
CA VAL A 312 31.61 2.72 18.60
C VAL A 312 32.92 3.36 18.12
N ASP A 313 33.32 3.02 16.89
CA ASP A 313 34.54 3.57 16.28
C ASP A 313 34.34 5.06 15.90
N ALA A 314 33.13 5.42 15.44
CA ALA A 314 32.75 6.81 15.13
C ALA A 314 32.81 7.72 16.38
N VAL A 315 32.33 7.25 17.54
CA VAL A 315 32.44 7.98 18.82
C VAL A 315 33.91 8.15 19.22
N LYS A 316 34.74 7.09 19.13
CA LYS A 316 36.19 7.17 19.43
C LYS A 316 36.93 8.16 18.52
N GLN A 317 36.49 8.30 17.28
CA GLN A 317 37.05 9.25 16.32
C GLN A 317 36.49 10.68 16.48
N GLY A 318 35.50 10.89 17.37
CA GLY A 318 34.85 12.20 17.56
C GLY A 318 33.93 12.62 16.42
N LEU A 319 33.51 11.70 15.56
CA LEU A 319 32.56 11.97 14.47
C LEU A 319 31.13 12.17 14.97
N ILE A 320 30.80 11.54 16.09
CA ILE A 320 29.48 11.65 16.76
C ILE A 320 29.68 11.51 18.27
N THR A 321 28.77 12.09 19.07
CA THR A 321 28.77 11.95 20.52
C THR A 321 27.74 10.91 20.97
N GLU A 322 27.97 10.30 22.15
CA GLU A 322 27.01 9.38 22.75
C GLU A 322 25.65 10.06 23.00
N ALA A 323 25.62 11.34 23.38
CA ALA A 323 24.38 12.09 23.57
C ALA A 323 23.53 12.20 22.28
N GLN A 324 24.16 12.26 21.10
CA GLN A 324 23.45 12.24 19.80
C GLN A 324 22.89 10.86 19.49
N ILE A 325 23.59 9.79 19.88
CA ILE A 325 23.08 8.41 19.79
C ILE A 325 21.87 8.23 20.74
N ASP A 326 21.89 8.81 21.94
CA ASP A 326 20.79 8.75 22.89
C ASP A 326 19.46 9.25 22.28
N GLU A 327 19.50 10.29 21.47
CA GLU A 327 18.28 10.81 20.83
C GLU A 327 17.62 9.78 19.88
N SER A 328 18.39 9.02 19.14
CA SER A 328 17.88 7.93 18.30
C SER A 328 17.34 6.77 19.15
N VAL A 329 18.10 6.34 20.15
CA VAL A 329 17.67 5.27 21.08
C VAL A 329 16.39 5.63 21.82
N LYS A 330 16.23 6.90 22.23
CA LYS A 330 15.00 7.39 22.85
C LYS A 330 13.78 7.27 21.93
N ARG A 331 13.90 7.61 20.65
CA ARG A 331 12.79 7.47 19.68
C ARG A 331 12.39 6.01 19.49
N LEU A 332 13.36 5.11 19.44
CA LEU A 332 13.11 3.68 19.33
C LEU A 332 12.38 3.14 20.56
N PHE A 333 12.90 3.39 21.77
CA PHE A 333 12.23 2.95 22.99
C PHE A 333 10.86 3.61 23.21
N MET A 334 10.68 4.88 22.82
CA MET A 334 9.36 5.53 22.85
C MET A 334 8.33 4.73 22.07
N THR A 335 8.69 4.23 20.88
CA THR A 335 7.80 3.37 20.09
C THR A 335 7.49 2.06 20.80
N ARG A 336 8.48 1.39 21.39
CA ARG A 336 8.26 0.16 22.18
C ARG A 336 7.38 0.40 23.40
N PHE A 337 7.51 1.54 24.10
CA PHE A 337 6.60 1.94 25.19
C PHE A 337 5.18 2.19 24.67
N ARG A 338 5.04 2.89 23.57
CA ARG A 338 3.72 3.14 22.95
C ARG A 338 3.06 1.86 22.44
N LEU A 339 3.81 0.85 22.05
CA LEU A 339 3.28 -0.49 21.74
C LEU A 339 2.85 -1.27 22.99
N GLY A 340 3.16 -0.79 24.19
CA GLY A 340 2.82 -1.43 25.45
C GLY A 340 3.73 -2.60 25.82
N LEU A 341 4.94 -2.69 25.23
CA LEU A 341 5.82 -3.87 25.40
C LEU A 341 6.45 -3.96 26.82
N PHE A 342 6.36 -2.89 27.63
CA PHE A 342 6.91 -2.81 28.98
C PHE A 342 5.83 -2.61 30.05
N ASP A 343 4.56 -2.68 29.67
CA ASP A 343 3.44 -2.44 30.58
C ASP A 343 2.66 -3.72 30.86
N PRO A 344 2.04 -3.85 32.05
CA PRO A 344 1.16 -4.96 32.37
C PRO A 344 0.00 -5.06 31.36
N ALA A 345 -0.38 -6.29 31.02
CA ALA A 345 -1.39 -6.57 29.98
C ALA A 345 -2.75 -5.90 30.27
N ASP A 346 -3.14 -5.81 31.53
CA ASP A 346 -4.40 -5.17 31.96
C ASP A 346 -4.44 -3.65 31.72
N ARG A 347 -3.31 -3.02 31.41
CA ARG A 347 -3.21 -1.61 31.05
C ARG A 347 -3.17 -1.34 29.55
N VAL A 348 -2.91 -2.37 28.74
CA VAL A 348 -2.74 -2.24 27.28
C VAL A 348 -4.01 -2.69 26.57
N LYS A 349 -4.74 -1.76 25.98
CA LYS A 349 -6.01 -2.02 25.27
C LYS A 349 -5.99 -3.23 24.33
N TYR A 350 -4.85 -3.52 23.72
CA TYR A 350 -4.71 -4.53 22.67
C TYR A 350 -4.02 -5.81 23.16
N ALA A 351 -3.80 -6.00 24.45
CA ALA A 351 -3.05 -7.13 25.02
C ALA A 351 -3.79 -8.47 24.95
N ASP A 352 -5.13 -8.46 24.91
CA ASP A 352 -5.96 -9.66 25.00
C ASP A 352 -6.47 -10.16 23.63
N THR A 353 -5.82 -9.75 22.54
CA THR A 353 -6.22 -10.19 21.19
C THR A 353 -5.92 -11.69 21.01
N PRO A 354 -6.95 -12.56 20.87
CA PRO A 354 -6.75 -14.00 20.85
C PRO A 354 -6.36 -14.52 19.45
N LEU A 355 -5.69 -15.69 19.39
CA LEU A 355 -5.33 -16.31 18.12
C LEU A 355 -6.53 -16.65 17.21
N SER A 356 -7.74 -16.75 17.76
CA SER A 356 -8.95 -17.05 17.00
C SER A 356 -9.35 -15.93 16.02
N VAL A 357 -8.71 -14.75 16.09
CA VAL A 357 -8.92 -13.68 15.10
C VAL A 357 -8.24 -13.98 13.76
N LEU A 358 -7.22 -14.85 13.75
CA LEU A 358 -6.54 -15.24 12.52
C LEU A 358 -7.52 -15.90 11.55
N GLU A 359 -7.63 -15.34 10.35
CA GLU A 359 -8.58 -15.81 9.33
C GLU A 359 -10.01 -16.03 9.86
N CYS A 360 -10.48 -15.23 10.81
CA CYS A 360 -11.87 -15.31 11.27
C CYS A 360 -12.85 -14.96 10.15
N ASP A 361 -14.12 -15.29 10.32
CA ASP A 361 -15.12 -15.08 9.27
C ASP A 361 -15.30 -13.61 8.91
N GLU A 362 -15.16 -12.69 9.87
CA GLU A 362 -15.20 -11.25 9.65
C GLU A 362 -14.03 -10.78 8.77
N HIS A 363 -12.80 -11.24 9.04
CA HIS A 363 -11.62 -10.89 8.24
C HIS A 363 -11.72 -11.46 6.82
N LYS A 364 -12.18 -12.71 6.68
CA LYS A 364 -12.44 -13.32 5.36
C LYS A 364 -13.53 -12.59 4.58
N ALA A 365 -14.58 -12.12 5.26
CA ALA A 365 -15.64 -11.33 4.64
C ALA A 365 -15.10 -9.98 4.13
N LEU A 366 -14.25 -9.31 4.91
CA LEU A 366 -13.56 -8.07 4.47
C LEU A 366 -12.65 -8.33 3.27
N ALA A 367 -11.88 -9.44 3.28
CA ALA A 367 -11.01 -9.80 2.17
C ALA A 367 -11.82 -10.05 0.87
N LEU A 368 -12.95 -10.77 0.96
CA LEU A 368 -13.82 -10.97 -0.19
C LEU A 368 -14.46 -9.66 -0.67
N LYS A 369 -14.90 -8.79 0.25
CA LYS A 369 -15.45 -7.47 -0.09
C LYS A 369 -14.40 -6.64 -0.84
N MET A 370 -13.18 -6.52 -0.30
CA MET A 370 -12.07 -5.79 -0.91
C MET A 370 -11.73 -6.36 -2.29
N SER A 371 -11.69 -7.70 -2.43
CA SER A 371 -11.43 -8.36 -3.72
C SER A 371 -12.51 -8.04 -4.76
N ARG A 372 -13.79 -8.02 -4.39
CA ARG A 372 -14.91 -7.69 -5.29
C ARG A 372 -14.85 -6.23 -5.75
N GLU A 373 -14.63 -5.32 -4.82
CA GLU A 373 -14.58 -3.88 -5.09
C GLU A 373 -13.33 -3.49 -5.91
N SER A 374 -12.27 -4.31 -5.89
CA SER A 374 -11.03 -4.06 -6.65
C SER A 374 -11.13 -4.38 -8.14
N VAL A 375 -12.08 -5.25 -8.56
CA VAL A 375 -12.19 -5.66 -9.96
C VAL A 375 -12.67 -4.51 -10.82
N VAL A 376 -11.87 -4.17 -11.85
CA VAL A 376 -12.18 -3.10 -12.80
C VAL A 376 -12.67 -3.69 -14.11
N LEU A 377 -13.88 -3.36 -14.52
CA LEU A 377 -14.41 -3.70 -15.84
C LEU A 377 -13.92 -2.66 -16.84
N LEU A 378 -13.00 -3.07 -17.76
CA LEU A 378 -12.40 -2.18 -18.75
C LEU A 378 -13.21 -2.10 -20.04
N LYS A 379 -13.84 -3.20 -20.44
CA LYS A 379 -14.66 -3.28 -21.65
C LYS A 379 -15.80 -4.29 -21.46
N ASN A 380 -16.96 -3.99 -22.03
CA ASN A 380 -18.09 -4.91 -22.11
C ASN A 380 -19.01 -4.58 -23.29
N ASP A 381 -18.90 -5.34 -24.38
CA ASP A 381 -19.77 -5.23 -25.55
C ASP A 381 -21.08 -6.03 -25.34
N ASN A 382 -21.70 -5.91 -24.16
CA ASN A 382 -22.91 -6.62 -23.71
C ASN A 382 -22.75 -8.14 -23.56
N VAL A 383 -21.54 -8.65 -23.36
CA VAL A 383 -21.25 -10.07 -23.13
C VAL A 383 -21.45 -10.43 -21.66
N LEU A 384 -21.07 -9.52 -20.75
CA LEU A 384 -21.20 -9.69 -19.32
C LEU A 384 -22.47 -9.01 -18.78
N PRO A 385 -23.08 -9.55 -17.72
CA PRO A 385 -22.73 -10.79 -17.02
C PRO A 385 -23.14 -12.05 -17.78
N LEU A 386 -22.36 -13.13 -17.60
CA LEU A 386 -22.62 -14.44 -18.19
C LEU A 386 -23.84 -15.12 -17.58
N ARG A 387 -24.51 -15.94 -18.37
CA ARG A 387 -25.57 -16.82 -17.88
C ARG A 387 -24.98 -18.04 -17.15
N LYS A 388 -25.55 -18.42 -16.02
CA LYS A 388 -25.09 -19.60 -15.24
C LYS A 388 -25.47 -20.96 -15.86
N ASN A 389 -26.25 -20.97 -16.95
CA ASN A 389 -26.75 -22.17 -17.63
C ASN A 389 -26.09 -22.44 -18.97
N LEU A 390 -24.90 -21.91 -19.21
CA LEU A 390 -24.11 -22.24 -20.40
C LEU A 390 -23.81 -23.74 -20.41
N LYS A 391 -23.74 -24.35 -21.60
CA LYS A 391 -23.54 -25.81 -21.74
C LYS A 391 -22.06 -26.18 -21.58
N LYS A 392 -21.18 -25.38 -22.18
CA LYS A 392 -19.74 -25.67 -22.22
C LYS A 392 -18.91 -24.40 -22.12
N ILE A 393 -18.10 -24.30 -21.09
CA ILE A 393 -17.20 -23.14 -20.83
C ILE A 393 -15.76 -23.65 -20.83
N ALA A 394 -14.87 -22.91 -21.48
CA ALA A 394 -13.43 -23.11 -21.35
C ALA A 394 -12.83 -22.04 -20.44
N VAL A 395 -12.13 -22.46 -19.39
CA VAL A 395 -11.32 -21.59 -18.52
C VAL A 395 -9.87 -21.92 -18.82
N ILE A 396 -9.17 -21.01 -19.48
CA ILE A 396 -7.81 -21.26 -19.97
C ILE A 396 -6.87 -20.12 -19.58
N GLY A 397 -5.59 -20.40 -19.67
CA GLY A 397 -4.54 -19.41 -19.46
C GLY A 397 -3.64 -19.72 -18.28
N PRO A 398 -2.46 -19.07 -18.24
CA PRO A 398 -1.41 -19.37 -17.25
C PRO A 398 -1.82 -19.09 -15.80
N ASN A 399 -2.76 -18.15 -15.59
CA ASN A 399 -3.19 -17.70 -14.26
C ASN A 399 -4.55 -18.29 -13.84
N ALA A 400 -5.16 -19.14 -14.69
CA ALA A 400 -6.51 -19.66 -14.44
C ALA A 400 -6.60 -20.55 -13.16
N ASP A 401 -5.55 -21.30 -12.87
CA ASP A 401 -5.47 -22.19 -11.69
C ASP A 401 -4.13 -22.05 -10.94
N ASP A 402 -3.58 -20.86 -10.89
CA ASP A 402 -2.34 -20.56 -10.16
C ASP A 402 -2.67 -19.85 -8.85
N SER A 403 -2.58 -20.60 -7.73
CA SER A 403 -2.88 -20.10 -6.38
C SER A 403 -1.82 -19.11 -5.85
N THR A 404 -0.66 -19.03 -6.50
CA THR A 404 0.43 -18.13 -6.06
C THR A 404 0.31 -16.74 -6.70
N VAL A 405 -0.16 -16.66 -7.93
CA VAL A 405 -0.31 -15.39 -8.66
C VAL A 405 -1.26 -14.42 -7.94
N VAL A 406 -2.34 -14.96 -7.39
CA VAL A 406 -3.38 -14.14 -6.73
C VAL A 406 -2.88 -13.42 -5.48
N LEU A 407 -1.80 -13.91 -4.86
CA LEU A 407 -1.31 -13.39 -3.59
C LEU A 407 -0.44 -12.13 -3.72
N GLY A 408 0.14 -11.85 -4.89
CA GLY A 408 1.07 -10.71 -5.03
C GLY A 408 2.41 -10.96 -4.33
N ASN A 409 3.21 -9.91 -4.14
CA ASN A 409 4.43 -9.97 -3.33
C ASN A 409 4.16 -9.51 -1.89
N TYR A 410 5.11 -9.69 -0.97
CA TYR A 410 4.98 -9.36 0.46
C TYR A 410 3.77 -10.01 1.16
N ASN A 411 3.26 -11.12 0.62
CA ASN A 411 2.08 -11.81 1.13
C ASN A 411 2.36 -12.63 2.40
N GLY A 412 1.29 -12.86 3.16
CA GLY A 412 1.18 -13.93 4.13
C GLY A 412 0.74 -15.25 3.49
N PHE A 413 0.47 -16.26 4.30
CA PHE A 413 0.08 -17.61 3.85
C PHE A 413 -1.32 -17.96 4.37
N PRO A 414 -2.38 -17.80 3.57
CA PRO A 414 -3.73 -18.14 4.00
C PRO A 414 -3.92 -19.66 4.09
N SER A 415 -4.93 -20.09 4.82
CA SER A 415 -5.28 -21.52 4.91
C SER A 415 -5.86 -22.03 3.58
N LYS A 416 -6.52 -21.17 2.82
CA LYS A 416 -7.12 -21.49 1.52
C LYS A 416 -7.04 -20.30 0.57
N VAL A 417 -6.69 -20.60 -0.69
CA VAL A 417 -6.76 -19.69 -1.83
C VAL A 417 -7.81 -20.20 -2.80
N ILE A 418 -8.66 -19.32 -3.29
CA ILE A 418 -9.67 -19.65 -4.30
C ILE A 418 -9.19 -19.17 -5.66
N THR A 419 -8.85 -20.12 -6.56
CA THR A 419 -8.44 -19.79 -7.92
C THR A 419 -9.62 -19.40 -8.82
N PRO A 420 -9.40 -18.68 -9.93
CA PRO A 420 -10.45 -18.40 -10.91
C PRO A 420 -11.15 -19.66 -11.41
N LEU A 421 -10.42 -20.73 -11.71
CA LEU A 421 -10.97 -21.99 -12.15
C LEU A 421 -11.87 -22.64 -11.08
N GLU A 422 -11.42 -22.71 -9.83
CA GLU A 422 -12.20 -23.27 -8.70
C GLU A 422 -13.52 -22.50 -8.53
N ALA A 423 -13.44 -21.18 -8.52
CA ALA A 423 -14.60 -20.33 -8.35
C ALA A 423 -15.61 -20.45 -9.50
N ILE A 424 -15.14 -20.42 -10.75
CA ILE A 424 -16.01 -20.57 -11.94
C ILE A 424 -16.71 -21.94 -11.91
N ARG A 425 -15.99 -23.02 -11.60
CA ARG A 425 -16.61 -24.35 -11.44
C ARG A 425 -17.70 -24.36 -10.39
N SER A 426 -17.52 -23.64 -9.29
CA SER A 426 -18.52 -23.58 -8.21
C SER A 426 -19.75 -22.74 -8.60
N LYS A 427 -19.61 -21.77 -9.50
CA LYS A 427 -20.70 -20.88 -9.95
C LYS A 427 -21.64 -21.51 -10.94
N VAL A 428 -21.15 -22.40 -11.78
CA VAL A 428 -21.96 -23.03 -12.83
C VAL A 428 -22.61 -24.31 -12.33
N GLY A 429 -23.75 -24.63 -12.87
CA GLY A 429 -24.48 -25.85 -12.48
C GLY A 429 -23.78 -27.12 -12.95
N LYS A 430 -24.15 -28.27 -12.35
CA LYS A 430 -23.60 -29.62 -12.69
C LYS A 430 -23.79 -30.00 -14.16
N ARG A 431 -24.68 -29.33 -14.91
CA ARG A 431 -24.92 -29.56 -16.33
C ARG A 431 -23.97 -28.79 -17.25
N THR A 432 -23.20 -27.84 -16.73
CA THR A 432 -22.22 -27.07 -17.48
C THR A 432 -20.90 -27.83 -17.49
N GLN A 433 -20.40 -28.17 -18.67
CA GLN A 433 -19.05 -28.72 -18.81
C GLN A 433 -18.03 -27.60 -18.71
N VAL A 434 -17.09 -27.67 -17.77
CA VAL A 434 -15.97 -26.73 -17.64
C VAL A 434 -14.69 -27.43 -18.09
N ILE A 435 -14.16 -27.00 -19.23
CA ILE A 435 -12.85 -27.40 -19.75
C ILE A 435 -11.80 -26.50 -19.10
N TYR A 436 -10.72 -27.09 -18.65
CA TYR A 436 -9.53 -26.36 -18.20
C TYR A 436 -8.33 -26.72 -19.04
N ASP A 437 -7.53 -25.73 -19.39
CA ASP A 437 -6.22 -25.88 -19.98
C ASP A 437 -5.33 -24.69 -19.58
N ARG A 438 -4.10 -24.97 -19.11
CA ARG A 438 -3.14 -23.89 -18.88
C ARG A 438 -2.78 -23.15 -20.17
N ALA A 439 -2.97 -23.80 -21.30
CA ALA A 439 -2.79 -23.28 -22.65
C ALA A 439 -1.36 -22.88 -23.00
N ILE A 440 -0.81 -21.89 -22.31
CA ILE A 440 0.48 -21.27 -22.59
C ILE A 440 1.22 -20.91 -21.29
N ASP A 441 2.48 -20.56 -21.40
CA ASP A 441 3.23 -19.86 -20.35
C ASP A 441 2.89 -18.37 -20.32
N CYS A 442 3.25 -17.64 -19.24
CA CYS A 442 3.04 -16.21 -19.19
C CYS A 442 3.82 -15.46 -20.28
N VAL A 443 5.06 -15.85 -20.56
CA VAL A 443 6.00 -15.10 -21.41
C VAL A 443 6.71 -15.96 -22.46
N LYS A 444 6.80 -17.28 -22.25
CA LYS A 444 7.52 -18.17 -23.18
C LYS A 444 6.71 -18.41 -24.43
N PRO A 445 7.32 -18.29 -25.62
CA PRO A 445 6.65 -18.64 -26.87
C PRO A 445 6.11 -20.07 -26.85
N SER A 446 4.99 -20.30 -27.54
CA SER A 446 4.43 -21.62 -27.81
C SER A 446 4.54 -21.94 -29.32
N ASP A 447 4.77 -23.20 -29.66
CA ASP A 447 4.79 -23.60 -31.04
C ASP A 447 3.37 -23.60 -31.64
N GLU A 448 3.31 -23.39 -32.97
CA GLU A 448 2.07 -23.27 -33.70
C GLU A 448 1.20 -24.53 -33.64
N LYS A 449 1.81 -25.72 -33.60
CA LYS A 449 1.11 -27.00 -33.47
C LYS A 449 0.36 -27.09 -32.16
N THR A 450 0.99 -26.68 -31.06
CA THR A 450 0.40 -26.65 -29.70
C THR A 450 -0.80 -25.69 -29.68
N LEU A 451 -0.64 -24.47 -30.23
CA LEU A 451 -1.73 -23.49 -30.30
C LEU A 451 -2.89 -23.99 -31.12
N ASN A 452 -2.63 -24.57 -32.31
CA ASN A 452 -3.67 -25.10 -33.19
C ASN A 452 -4.40 -26.30 -32.55
N ALA A 453 -3.69 -27.18 -31.85
CA ALA A 453 -4.32 -28.29 -31.12
C ALA A 453 -5.23 -27.79 -29.98
N LEU A 454 -4.84 -26.72 -29.30
CA LEU A 454 -5.69 -26.06 -28.30
C LEU A 454 -6.97 -25.51 -28.95
N ILE A 455 -6.85 -24.74 -30.05
CA ILE A 455 -8.00 -24.18 -30.75
C ILE A 455 -8.99 -25.27 -31.17
N GLU A 456 -8.52 -26.41 -31.70
CA GLU A 456 -9.39 -27.54 -32.06
C GLU A 456 -10.18 -28.07 -30.84
N ARG A 457 -9.55 -28.17 -29.66
CA ARG A 457 -10.23 -28.62 -28.45
C ARG A 457 -11.27 -27.60 -27.90
N LEU A 458 -11.10 -26.33 -28.25
CA LEU A 458 -12.02 -25.26 -27.84
C LEU A 458 -13.22 -25.11 -28.78
N LYS A 459 -13.28 -25.79 -29.91
CA LYS A 459 -14.43 -25.71 -30.81
C LYS A 459 -15.73 -26.12 -30.12
N GLY A 460 -16.78 -25.37 -30.37
CA GLY A 460 -18.12 -25.61 -29.79
C GLY A 460 -18.29 -25.29 -28.32
N VAL A 461 -17.38 -24.50 -27.70
CA VAL A 461 -17.62 -23.90 -26.40
C VAL A 461 -18.57 -22.71 -26.53
N ASP A 462 -19.45 -22.52 -25.52
CA ASP A 462 -20.33 -21.35 -25.47
C ASP A 462 -19.55 -20.08 -25.10
N GLN A 463 -18.45 -20.23 -24.31
CA GLN A 463 -17.60 -19.14 -23.85
C GLN A 463 -16.18 -19.62 -23.52
N VAL A 464 -15.19 -18.83 -23.89
CA VAL A 464 -13.80 -18.93 -23.44
C VAL A 464 -13.55 -17.82 -22.42
N ILE A 465 -13.06 -18.15 -21.23
CA ILE A 465 -12.56 -17.24 -20.22
C ILE A 465 -11.06 -17.42 -20.21
N PHE A 466 -10.33 -16.47 -20.80
CA PHE A 466 -8.86 -16.47 -20.79
C PHE A 466 -8.37 -15.65 -19.59
N VAL A 467 -7.72 -16.34 -18.65
CA VAL A 467 -7.13 -15.74 -17.44
C VAL A 467 -5.63 -15.67 -17.62
N GLY A 468 -5.13 -14.49 -17.88
CA GLY A 468 -3.74 -14.33 -18.29
C GLY A 468 -3.05 -13.14 -17.63
N VAL A 469 -1.96 -12.78 -18.22
CA VAL A 469 -1.01 -11.70 -18.05
C VAL A 469 0.20 -12.14 -17.22
N ILE A 470 0.69 -11.29 -16.35
CA ILE A 470 1.95 -11.49 -15.65
C ILE A 470 1.75 -12.11 -14.27
N ALA A 471 2.83 -12.26 -13.54
CA ALA A 471 2.79 -12.84 -12.21
C ALA A 471 3.82 -12.16 -11.30
N PRO A 472 3.62 -12.14 -9.98
CA PRO A 472 4.56 -11.53 -9.03
C PRO A 472 5.97 -12.10 -9.09
N ARG A 473 6.15 -13.31 -9.63
CA ARG A 473 7.47 -13.91 -9.87
C ARG A 473 8.22 -13.31 -11.06
N LEU A 474 7.57 -12.45 -11.86
CA LEU A 474 8.15 -11.75 -13.01
C LEU A 474 8.41 -10.27 -12.72
N GLU A 475 7.60 -9.66 -11.86
CA GLU A 475 7.73 -8.25 -11.46
C GLU A 475 7.80 -8.12 -9.93
N GLY A 476 8.65 -7.27 -9.41
CA GLY A 476 8.81 -7.06 -7.97
C GLY A 476 10.22 -6.62 -7.60
N GLU A 477 10.55 -6.73 -6.33
CA GLU A 477 11.79 -6.25 -5.76
C GLU A 477 12.97 -7.15 -6.14
N GLU A 478 13.96 -6.57 -6.86
CA GLU A 478 15.26 -7.19 -7.17
C GLU A 478 15.23 -8.66 -7.62
N LEU A 479 14.23 -9.03 -8.40
CA LEU A 479 14.13 -10.40 -8.86
C LEU A 479 15.30 -10.76 -9.79
N PRO A 480 15.95 -11.92 -9.59
CA PRO A 480 17.03 -12.38 -10.45
C PRO A 480 16.50 -12.92 -11.78
N ILE A 481 15.77 -12.07 -12.51
CA ILE A 481 15.08 -12.42 -13.75
C ILE A 481 15.61 -11.60 -14.92
N SER A 482 15.79 -12.28 -16.05
CA SER A 482 16.09 -11.67 -17.35
C SER A 482 15.44 -12.51 -18.45
N VAL A 483 14.22 -12.14 -18.79
CA VAL A 483 13.45 -12.74 -19.90
C VAL A 483 12.86 -11.62 -20.72
N TYR A 484 12.38 -11.93 -21.94
CA TYR A 484 11.75 -10.90 -22.77
C TYR A 484 10.64 -10.18 -21.99
N GLY A 485 10.71 -8.87 -21.99
CA GLY A 485 9.76 -7.99 -21.28
C GLY A 485 10.06 -7.74 -19.81
N PHE A 486 11.07 -8.43 -19.18
CA PHE A 486 11.38 -8.31 -17.75
C PHE A 486 12.88 -8.38 -17.48
N ARG A 487 13.36 -7.52 -16.57
CA ARG A 487 14.74 -7.52 -16.11
C ARG A 487 14.87 -6.96 -14.69
N GLY A 488 15.49 -7.72 -13.79
CA GLY A 488 15.83 -7.26 -12.43
C GLY A 488 14.61 -6.96 -11.55
N GLY A 489 13.45 -7.50 -11.91
CA GLY A 489 12.18 -7.21 -11.23
C GLY A 489 11.30 -6.17 -11.95
N ASP A 490 11.89 -5.35 -12.83
CA ASP A 490 11.14 -4.37 -13.62
C ASP A 490 10.71 -4.93 -14.98
N ARG A 491 9.70 -4.28 -15.56
CA ARG A 491 9.33 -4.49 -16.95
C ARG A 491 10.22 -3.65 -17.88
N THR A 492 10.57 -4.20 -19.03
CA THR A 492 11.29 -3.49 -20.10
C THR A 492 10.36 -2.97 -21.19
N THR A 493 9.10 -3.41 -21.20
CA THR A 493 8.01 -2.97 -22.09
C THR A 493 6.69 -3.09 -21.35
N ILE A 494 5.73 -2.21 -21.65
CA ILE A 494 4.35 -2.32 -21.13
C ILE A 494 3.47 -3.20 -22.01
N ALA A 495 3.95 -3.64 -23.16
CA ALA A 495 3.20 -4.53 -24.03
C ALA A 495 2.80 -5.83 -23.31
N LEU A 496 1.65 -6.38 -23.70
CA LEU A 496 1.26 -7.72 -23.29
C LEU A 496 2.29 -8.73 -23.81
N PRO A 497 2.66 -9.79 -23.05
CA PRO A 497 3.51 -10.85 -23.59
C PRO A 497 2.95 -11.42 -24.89
N GLU A 498 3.74 -11.41 -25.96
CA GLU A 498 3.30 -11.69 -27.34
C GLU A 498 2.55 -13.02 -27.47
N VAL A 499 2.99 -14.06 -26.78
CA VAL A 499 2.34 -15.39 -26.80
C VAL A 499 0.87 -15.33 -26.39
N GLN A 500 0.49 -14.40 -25.53
CA GLN A 500 -0.89 -14.23 -25.06
C GLN A 500 -1.74 -13.50 -26.11
N THR A 501 -1.21 -12.44 -26.71
CA THR A 501 -1.86 -11.74 -27.84
C THR A 501 -2.03 -12.67 -29.05
N GLU A 502 -1.02 -13.48 -29.40
CA GLU A 502 -1.10 -14.45 -30.47
C GLU A 502 -2.18 -15.50 -30.26
N LEU A 503 -2.27 -16.04 -29.02
CA LEU A 503 -3.34 -16.98 -28.66
C LEU A 503 -4.72 -16.35 -28.83
N MET A 504 -4.90 -15.11 -28.37
CA MET A 504 -6.18 -14.39 -28.50
C MET A 504 -6.52 -14.09 -29.97
N LYS A 505 -5.53 -13.75 -30.79
CA LYS A 505 -5.74 -13.60 -32.25
C LYS A 505 -6.23 -14.91 -32.89
N LYS A 506 -5.57 -16.03 -32.62
CA LYS A 506 -5.98 -17.36 -33.14
C LYS A 506 -7.38 -17.75 -32.66
N MET A 507 -7.72 -17.50 -31.39
CA MET A 507 -9.07 -17.74 -30.85
C MET A 507 -10.12 -16.90 -31.58
N LYS A 508 -9.83 -15.61 -31.84
CA LYS A 508 -10.70 -14.72 -32.57
C LYS A 508 -10.89 -15.18 -34.02
N GLU A 509 -9.80 -15.53 -34.72
CA GLU A 509 -9.84 -16.06 -36.12
C GLU A 509 -10.67 -17.34 -36.18
N ALA A 510 -10.62 -18.19 -35.16
CA ALA A 510 -11.45 -19.39 -35.05
C ALA A 510 -12.92 -19.12 -34.67
N GLY A 511 -13.31 -17.85 -34.50
CA GLY A 511 -14.66 -17.46 -34.10
C GLY A 511 -15.04 -17.81 -32.66
N LEU A 512 -14.07 -18.03 -31.77
CA LEU A 512 -14.33 -18.36 -30.36
C LEU A 512 -14.73 -17.10 -29.59
N PRO A 513 -15.77 -17.16 -28.73
CA PRO A 513 -16.20 -16.04 -27.90
C PRO A 513 -15.27 -15.91 -26.68
N VAL A 514 -14.37 -14.95 -26.69
CA VAL A 514 -13.33 -14.77 -25.64
C VAL A 514 -13.69 -13.63 -24.70
N ILE A 515 -13.57 -13.87 -23.38
CA ILE A 515 -13.48 -12.86 -22.32
C ILE A 515 -12.06 -12.90 -21.79
N PHE A 516 -11.43 -11.74 -21.65
CA PHE A 516 -10.09 -11.61 -21.08
C PHE A 516 -10.13 -11.13 -19.64
N VAL A 517 -9.61 -11.93 -18.73
CA VAL A 517 -9.40 -11.60 -17.31
C VAL A 517 -7.92 -11.39 -17.08
N MET A 518 -7.55 -10.16 -16.78
CA MET A 518 -6.17 -9.74 -16.55
C MET A 518 -5.83 -9.85 -15.08
N MET A 519 -4.70 -10.50 -14.78
CA MET A 519 -4.08 -10.47 -13.45
C MET A 519 -2.70 -9.84 -13.60
N THR A 520 -2.52 -8.64 -13.02
CA THR A 520 -1.33 -7.81 -13.20
C THR A 520 -1.14 -6.87 -12.01
N GLY A 521 0.09 -6.51 -11.71
CA GLY A 521 0.42 -5.47 -10.73
C GLY A 521 0.60 -4.07 -11.33
N SER A 522 0.50 -3.93 -12.67
CA SER A 522 0.80 -2.69 -13.38
C SER A 522 -0.14 -2.45 -14.57
N ALA A 523 -0.15 -1.23 -15.10
CA ALA A 523 -0.83 -0.91 -16.35
C ALA A 523 -0.14 -1.59 -17.55
N LEU A 524 -0.94 -2.00 -18.54
CA LEU A 524 -0.53 -2.73 -19.73
C LEU A 524 -0.95 -2.02 -21.00
N GLY A 525 -0.11 -2.05 -22.03
CA GLY A 525 -0.45 -1.66 -23.39
C GLY A 525 -1.21 -2.78 -24.11
N ILE A 526 -2.53 -2.72 -24.05
CA ILE A 526 -3.45 -3.73 -24.57
C ILE A 526 -4.34 -3.17 -25.69
N GLU A 527 -3.74 -2.39 -26.60
CA GLU A 527 -4.52 -1.70 -27.62
C GLU A 527 -5.25 -2.68 -28.55
N TRP A 528 -4.57 -3.74 -29.01
CA TRP A 528 -5.20 -4.75 -29.87
C TRP A 528 -6.37 -5.44 -29.13
N GLU A 529 -6.17 -5.85 -27.89
CA GLU A 529 -7.17 -6.53 -27.06
C GLU A 529 -8.38 -5.62 -26.83
N SER A 530 -8.14 -4.34 -26.53
CA SER A 530 -9.22 -3.36 -26.33
C SER A 530 -10.13 -3.18 -27.55
N GLN A 531 -9.59 -3.34 -28.75
CA GLN A 531 -10.36 -3.25 -29.98
C GLN A 531 -11.04 -4.56 -30.36
N ASN A 532 -10.47 -5.72 -30.01
CA ASN A 532 -10.81 -7.00 -30.58
C ASN A 532 -11.48 -8.00 -29.64
N ILE A 533 -11.28 -7.83 -28.31
CA ILE A 533 -11.91 -8.69 -27.29
C ILE A 533 -13.17 -8.00 -26.76
N PRO A 534 -14.33 -8.70 -26.72
CA PRO A 534 -15.61 -8.06 -26.38
C PRO A 534 -15.79 -7.75 -24.91
N ALA A 535 -15.05 -8.41 -24.00
CA ALA A 535 -15.09 -8.08 -22.57
C ALA A 535 -13.71 -8.27 -21.93
N ILE A 536 -13.28 -7.27 -21.15
CA ILE A 536 -11.97 -7.24 -20.48
C ILE A 536 -12.17 -6.81 -19.04
N LEU A 537 -11.69 -7.64 -18.10
CA LEU A 537 -11.60 -7.32 -16.67
C LEU A 537 -10.15 -7.20 -16.24
N ASN A 538 -9.86 -6.24 -15.38
CA ASN A 538 -8.60 -6.19 -14.63
C ASN A 538 -8.87 -6.56 -13.17
N ALA A 539 -8.35 -7.70 -12.75
CA ALA A 539 -8.57 -8.29 -11.42
C ALA A 539 -7.36 -8.14 -10.49
N TRP A 540 -6.28 -7.50 -10.96
CA TRP A 540 -5.04 -7.30 -10.21
C TRP A 540 -4.48 -8.63 -9.65
N TYR A 541 -3.77 -8.57 -8.52
CA TYR A 541 -3.50 -9.72 -7.65
C TYR A 541 -4.49 -9.63 -6.49
N GLY A 542 -5.62 -10.30 -6.62
CA GLY A 542 -6.83 -10.05 -5.82
C GLY A 542 -6.88 -10.73 -4.45
N GLY A 543 -5.75 -11.28 -3.95
CA GLY A 543 -5.68 -11.95 -2.65
C GLY A 543 -6.33 -13.33 -2.63
N GLN A 544 -6.54 -13.89 -1.43
CA GLN A 544 -7.03 -15.26 -1.26
C GLN A 544 -8.42 -15.53 -1.87
N PHE A 545 -9.23 -14.48 -2.08
CA PHE A 545 -10.57 -14.58 -2.69
C PHE A 545 -10.65 -14.05 -4.12
N ALA A 546 -9.51 -13.83 -4.79
CA ALA A 546 -9.48 -13.33 -6.16
C ALA A 546 -10.39 -14.09 -7.12
N GLY A 547 -10.31 -15.43 -7.10
CA GLY A 547 -11.14 -16.27 -7.97
C GLY A 547 -12.63 -16.10 -7.70
N GLN A 548 -13.05 -16.00 -6.41
CA GLN A 548 -14.44 -15.76 -6.04
C GLN A 548 -14.93 -14.40 -6.56
N ALA A 549 -14.14 -13.34 -6.39
CA ALA A 549 -14.47 -11.99 -6.86
C ALA A 549 -14.60 -11.95 -8.39
N ILE A 550 -13.66 -12.57 -9.12
CA ILE A 550 -13.71 -12.71 -10.57
C ILE A 550 -14.99 -13.42 -11.01
N ALA A 551 -15.31 -14.56 -10.40
CA ALA A 551 -16.51 -15.32 -10.75
C ALA A 551 -17.81 -14.55 -10.41
N ASP A 552 -17.85 -13.83 -9.28
CA ASP A 552 -19.00 -13.02 -8.89
C ASP A 552 -19.27 -11.90 -9.89
N VAL A 553 -18.23 -11.26 -10.40
CA VAL A 553 -18.35 -10.26 -11.47
C VAL A 553 -18.76 -10.92 -12.78
N LEU A 554 -18.06 -11.97 -13.24
CA LEU A 554 -18.36 -12.63 -14.51
C LEU A 554 -19.82 -13.08 -14.62
N PHE A 555 -20.41 -13.59 -13.54
CA PHE A 555 -21.78 -14.09 -13.51
C PHE A 555 -22.83 -13.12 -12.93
N GLY A 556 -22.42 -11.90 -12.60
CA GLY A 556 -23.31 -10.81 -12.19
C GLY A 556 -23.85 -10.94 -10.76
N ASP A 557 -23.21 -11.75 -9.91
CA ASP A 557 -23.51 -11.79 -8.48
C ASP A 557 -22.96 -10.55 -7.74
N TYR A 558 -21.99 -9.87 -8.37
CA TYR A 558 -21.48 -8.57 -7.98
C TYR A 558 -21.42 -7.64 -9.20
N ASN A 559 -21.90 -6.41 -9.03
CA ASN A 559 -21.78 -5.38 -10.07
C ASN A 559 -20.43 -4.70 -9.95
N PRO A 560 -19.52 -4.79 -10.97
CA PRO A 560 -18.18 -4.23 -10.87
C PRO A 560 -18.22 -2.71 -10.60
N SER A 561 -17.33 -2.25 -9.74
CA SER A 561 -17.28 -0.87 -9.27
C SER A 561 -15.85 -0.38 -9.00
N GLY A 562 -14.84 -1.19 -9.31
CA GLY A 562 -13.44 -0.81 -9.22
C GLY A 562 -13.09 0.30 -10.21
N LYS A 563 -12.13 1.16 -9.84
CA LYS A 563 -11.62 2.26 -10.66
C LYS A 563 -10.10 2.17 -10.76
N LEU A 564 -9.54 2.47 -11.94
CA LEU A 564 -8.10 2.42 -12.15
C LEU A 564 -7.37 3.45 -11.29
N PRO A 565 -6.41 3.04 -10.45
CA PRO A 565 -5.54 3.96 -9.69
C PRO A 565 -4.32 4.41 -10.51
N VAL A 566 -4.22 3.99 -11.77
CA VAL A 566 -3.14 4.32 -12.71
C VAL A 566 -3.67 4.49 -14.12
N THR A 567 -2.99 5.30 -14.92
CA THR A 567 -3.25 5.47 -16.36
C THR A 567 -2.76 4.27 -17.15
N PHE A 568 -3.58 3.73 -18.03
CA PHE A 568 -3.18 2.75 -19.03
C PHE A 568 -2.77 3.46 -20.31
N TYR A 569 -1.49 3.40 -20.66
CA TYR A 569 -0.94 3.95 -21.90
C TYR A 569 -1.16 3.00 -23.07
N ARG A 570 -1.09 3.50 -24.30
CA ARG A 570 -1.25 2.67 -25.50
C ARG A 570 -0.03 1.80 -25.77
N SER A 571 1.16 2.40 -25.61
CA SER A 571 2.43 1.73 -25.91
C SER A 571 3.61 2.37 -25.18
N ASP A 572 4.77 1.75 -25.29
CA ASP A 572 6.04 2.26 -24.73
C ASP A 572 6.42 3.65 -25.29
N SER A 573 5.96 4.00 -26.50
CA SER A 573 6.24 5.31 -27.10
C SER A 573 5.59 6.49 -26.36
N ASP A 574 4.60 6.23 -25.52
CA ASP A 574 3.95 7.24 -24.68
C ASP A 574 4.76 7.56 -23.41
N LEU A 575 5.74 6.70 -23.08
CA LEU A 575 6.47 6.79 -21.84
C LEU A 575 7.81 7.51 -21.99
N PRO A 576 8.11 8.48 -21.13
CA PRO A 576 9.46 9.04 -21.00
C PRO A 576 10.50 7.97 -20.58
N PRO A 577 11.81 8.26 -20.69
CA PRO A 577 12.85 7.35 -20.21
C PRO A 577 12.62 6.94 -18.75
N PHE A 578 12.74 5.65 -18.44
CA PHE A 578 12.39 5.12 -17.12
C PHE A 578 13.19 5.76 -15.98
N GLY A 579 14.48 6.03 -16.17
CA GLY A 579 15.33 6.70 -15.17
C GLY A 579 15.14 8.22 -15.06
N ALA A 580 14.26 8.84 -15.86
CA ALA A 580 13.96 10.27 -15.73
C ALA A 580 12.84 10.49 -14.70
N PHE A 581 13.12 11.26 -13.65
CA PHE A 581 12.18 11.50 -12.54
C PHE A 581 11.33 12.76 -12.66
N SER A 582 11.55 13.58 -13.71
CA SER A 582 10.61 14.64 -14.04
C SER A 582 9.21 14.08 -14.31
N MET A 583 8.19 14.79 -13.81
CA MET A 583 6.79 14.41 -14.03
C MET A 583 6.24 14.83 -15.40
N ALA A 584 7.03 15.53 -16.20
CA ALA A 584 6.64 15.94 -17.54
C ALA A 584 6.20 14.71 -18.39
N ASN A 585 5.00 14.81 -18.95
CA ASN A 585 4.36 13.75 -19.76
C ASN A 585 4.19 12.41 -19.03
N ARG A 586 3.99 12.42 -17.71
CA ARG A 586 3.71 11.23 -16.89
C ARG A 586 2.39 11.35 -16.18
N THR A 587 1.76 10.24 -15.91
CA THR A 587 0.48 10.11 -15.21
C THR A 587 -0.64 10.94 -15.85
N TYR A 588 -1.89 10.73 -15.48
CA TYR A 588 -3.01 11.54 -15.99
C TYR A 588 -2.83 13.03 -15.72
N ARG A 589 -1.97 13.39 -14.73
CA ARG A 589 -1.76 14.80 -14.33
C ARG A 589 -0.98 15.59 -15.37
N TYR A 590 -0.05 14.96 -16.08
CA TYR A 590 0.87 15.65 -17.01
C TYR A 590 0.97 15.01 -18.40
N PHE A 591 0.38 13.83 -18.61
CA PHE A 591 0.39 13.14 -19.91
C PHE A 591 -0.47 13.90 -20.91
N LYS A 592 0.15 14.34 -22.01
CA LYS A 592 -0.49 15.14 -23.06
C LYS A 592 -1.11 14.27 -24.17
N GLY A 593 -0.83 12.98 -24.19
CA GLY A 593 -1.39 12.03 -25.13
C GLY A 593 -2.79 11.55 -24.74
N GLU A 594 -3.31 10.59 -25.50
CA GLU A 594 -4.57 9.92 -25.21
C GLU A 594 -4.31 8.58 -24.52
N ALA A 595 -4.72 8.46 -23.28
CA ALA A 595 -4.66 7.20 -22.55
C ALA A 595 -5.55 6.14 -23.20
N LEU A 596 -5.12 4.88 -23.19
CA LEU A 596 -5.96 3.75 -23.58
C LEU A 596 -7.15 3.60 -22.62
N TYR A 597 -6.88 3.64 -21.31
CA TYR A 597 -7.87 3.80 -20.26
C TYR A 597 -7.37 4.87 -19.26
N PRO A 598 -8.16 5.92 -19.02
CA PRO A 598 -7.73 7.02 -18.17
C PRO A 598 -7.74 6.62 -16.69
N PHE A 599 -6.98 7.34 -15.88
CA PHE A 599 -7.04 7.28 -14.43
C PHE A 599 -8.49 7.45 -13.93
N GLY A 600 -8.88 6.67 -12.93
CA GLY A 600 -10.23 6.66 -12.37
C GLY A 600 -11.27 5.92 -13.21
N PHE A 601 -10.91 5.38 -14.38
CA PHE A 601 -11.83 4.65 -15.25
C PHE A 601 -12.24 3.30 -14.67
N GLY A 602 -13.50 2.92 -14.90
CA GLY A 602 -14.05 1.60 -14.61
C GLY A 602 -15.53 1.59 -14.93
N LEU A 603 -15.98 0.58 -15.70
CA LEU A 603 -17.36 0.37 -16.09
C LEU A 603 -18.16 -0.35 -14.99
N SER A 604 -19.48 -0.28 -15.10
CA SER A 604 -20.46 -0.97 -14.25
C SER A 604 -21.49 -1.68 -15.12
N TYR A 605 -22.24 -2.63 -14.56
CA TYR A 605 -23.45 -3.20 -15.19
C TYR A 605 -24.67 -2.28 -15.13
N THR A 606 -24.49 -1.09 -14.55
CA THR A 606 -25.49 0.00 -14.57
C THR A 606 -24.85 1.27 -15.12
N MET A 607 -25.60 2.35 -15.18
CA MET A 607 -25.15 3.64 -15.68
C MET A 607 -25.41 4.73 -14.66
N PHE A 608 -24.47 5.66 -14.53
CA PHE A 608 -24.59 6.81 -13.63
C PHE A 608 -24.55 8.11 -14.43
N ASP A 609 -25.31 9.10 -13.97
CA ASP A 609 -25.31 10.47 -14.49
C ASP A 609 -24.96 11.45 -13.37
N TYR A 610 -24.36 12.56 -13.73
CA TYR A 610 -23.86 13.56 -12.79
C TYR A 610 -24.41 14.94 -13.10
N SER A 611 -24.75 15.69 -12.05
CA SER A 611 -25.01 17.11 -12.21
C SER A 611 -23.72 17.88 -12.48
N VAL A 612 -23.85 19.07 -13.04
CA VAL A 612 -22.78 20.07 -13.01
C VAL A 612 -22.39 20.34 -11.55
N PRO A 613 -21.10 20.28 -11.16
CA PRO A 613 -20.67 20.58 -9.80
C PRO A 613 -21.05 22.01 -9.43
N GLN A 614 -21.72 22.19 -8.28
CA GLN A 614 -22.14 23.49 -7.78
C GLN A 614 -21.17 23.98 -6.70
N VAL A 615 -20.57 25.13 -6.89
CA VAL A 615 -19.78 25.80 -5.86
C VAL A 615 -20.76 26.43 -4.88
N VAL A 616 -20.81 25.88 -3.65
CA VAL A 616 -21.73 26.33 -2.59
C VAL A 616 -21.13 27.50 -1.80
N SER A 617 -19.83 27.46 -1.57
CA SER A 617 -19.09 28.52 -0.87
C SER A 617 -17.60 28.44 -1.21
N GLY A 618 -16.86 29.50 -0.89
CA GLY A 618 -15.47 29.73 -1.25
C GLY A 618 -15.38 30.74 -2.40
N GLY A 619 -14.18 31.17 -2.73
CA GLY A 619 -13.94 32.18 -3.80
C GLY A 619 -12.90 33.19 -3.39
N LYS A 620 -12.35 33.10 -2.19
CA LYS A 620 -11.18 33.87 -1.74
C LYS A 620 -10.00 32.96 -1.48
N VAL A 621 -8.83 33.50 -1.75
CA VAL A 621 -7.57 32.84 -1.37
C VAL A 621 -7.56 32.60 0.13
N GLY A 622 -7.15 31.38 0.56
CA GLY A 622 -7.13 30.97 1.97
C GLY A 622 -8.44 30.37 2.51
N GLU A 623 -9.55 30.46 1.75
CA GLU A 623 -10.82 29.81 2.11
C GLU A 623 -10.98 28.47 1.37
N PRO A 624 -11.58 27.42 2.00
CA PRO A 624 -11.91 26.18 1.30
C PRO A 624 -13.06 26.40 0.30
N ILE A 625 -13.04 25.67 -0.82
CA ILE A 625 -14.16 25.61 -1.76
C ILE A 625 -15.06 24.44 -1.39
N LYS A 626 -16.33 24.70 -1.10
CA LYS A 626 -17.34 23.65 -0.91
C LYS A 626 -18.10 23.41 -2.21
N VAL A 627 -18.15 22.14 -2.62
CA VAL A 627 -18.74 21.71 -3.89
C VAL A 627 -19.82 20.68 -3.61
N SER A 628 -20.97 20.82 -4.27
CA SER A 628 -22.05 19.84 -4.24
C SER A 628 -22.23 19.22 -5.63
N VAL A 629 -22.37 17.88 -5.65
CA VAL A 629 -22.59 17.10 -6.88
C VAL A 629 -23.72 16.13 -6.64
N LYS A 630 -24.69 16.05 -7.55
CA LYS A 630 -25.68 15.00 -7.58
C LYS A 630 -25.19 13.85 -8.48
N VAL A 631 -25.39 12.64 -8.02
CA VAL A 631 -25.16 11.41 -8.79
C VAL A 631 -26.44 10.59 -8.79
N LYS A 632 -26.82 10.08 -9.97
CA LYS A 632 -28.03 9.29 -10.17
C LYS A 632 -27.69 7.98 -10.89
N ASN A 633 -28.18 6.89 -10.37
CA ASN A 633 -28.18 5.63 -11.09
C ASN A 633 -29.33 5.63 -12.10
N ILE A 634 -29.01 5.80 -13.38
CA ILE A 634 -29.98 5.86 -14.48
C ILE A 634 -30.21 4.51 -15.15
N GLY A 635 -29.50 3.46 -14.69
CA GLY A 635 -29.64 2.11 -15.21
C GLY A 635 -30.69 1.28 -14.47
N LYS A 636 -30.66 -0.04 -14.70
CA LYS A 636 -31.68 -0.99 -14.19
C LYS A 636 -31.17 -1.88 -13.08
N LYS A 637 -29.90 -1.78 -12.70
CA LYS A 637 -29.28 -2.57 -11.62
C LYS A 637 -28.79 -1.64 -10.53
N ASP A 638 -28.82 -2.12 -9.31
CA ASP A 638 -28.17 -1.47 -8.18
C ASP A 638 -26.65 -1.54 -8.34
N GLY A 639 -25.93 -0.57 -7.83
CA GLY A 639 -24.46 -0.59 -7.90
C GLY A 639 -23.80 0.53 -7.12
N ASP A 640 -22.51 0.33 -6.89
CA ASP A 640 -21.63 1.36 -6.34
C ASP A 640 -21.07 2.22 -7.46
N GLU A 641 -20.92 3.51 -7.16
CA GLU A 641 -20.17 4.45 -7.98
C GLU A 641 -19.13 5.18 -7.14
N VAL A 642 -17.97 5.48 -7.74
CA VAL A 642 -16.96 6.35 -7.16
C VAL A 642 -17.03 7.70 -7.85
N VAL A 643 -17.68 8.65 -7.20
CA VAL A 643 -17.75 10.04 -7.67
C VAL A 643 -16.42 10.72 -7.37
N GLN A 644 -15.76 11.22 -8.41
CA GLN A 644 -14.42 11.81 -8.37
C GLN A 644 -14.50 13.30 -8.67
N LEU A 645 -13.77 14.11 -7.91
CA LEU A 645 -13.69 15.55 -8.05
C LEU A 645 -12.28 15.97 -8.45
N TYR A 646 -12.15 16.70 -9.54
CA TYR A 646 -10.87 17.16 -10.07
C TYR A 646 -10.81 18.68 -10.17
N LEU A 647 -9.60 19.23 -10.14
CA LEU A 647 -9.31 20.66 -10.26
C LEU A 647 -8.28 20.91 -11.36
N SER A 648 -8.50 21.95 -12.17
CA SER A 648 -7.50 22.53 -13.08
C SER A 648 -7.25 24.00 -12.72
N HIS A 649 -6.02 24.45 -12.95
CA HIS A 649 -5.60 25.85 -12.80
C HIS A 649 -5.48 26.48 -14.18
N GLU A 650 -6.44 27.35 -14.57
CA GLU A 650 -6.41 27.96 -15.89
C GLU A 650 -5.27 28.98 -16.03
N GLY A 651 -4.50 28.90 -17.13
CA GLY A 651 -3.42 29.81 -17.44
C GLY A 651 -2.14 29.63 -16.62
N VAL A 652 -2.00 28.55 -15.85
CA VAL A 652 -0.78 28.23 -15.10
C VAL A 652 -0.04 27.08 -15.80
N GLU A 653 1.04 27.40 -16.52
CA GLU A 653 1.72 26.46 -17.42
C GLU A 653 2.27 25.21 -16.74
N LYS A 654 2.86 25.36 -15.52
CA LYS A 654 3.45 24.24 -14.77
C LYS A 654 2.42 23.42 -14.00
N ALA A 655 1.19 23.91 -13.86
CA ALA A 655 0.16 23.17 -13.13
C ALA A 655 -0.19 21.85 -13.83
N PRO A 656 -0.62 20.82 -13.08
CA PRO A 656 -1.21 19.64 -13.68
C PRO A 656 -2.34 19.99 -14.64
N ILE A 657 -2.48 19.22 -15.74
CA ILE A 657 -3.64 19.33 -16.65
C ILE A 657 -4.93 19.24 -15.81
N THR A 658 -4.93 18.34 -14.87
CA THR A 658 -5.97 18.17 -13.85
C THR A 658 -5.44 17.37 -12.69
N ALA A 659 -5.92 17.63 -11.48
CA ALA A 659 -5.54 16.90 -10.26
C ALA A 659 -6.76 16.47 -9.46
N LEU A 660 -6.80 15.23 -8.99
CA LEU A 660 -7.82 14.72 -8.08
C LEU A 660 -7.78 15.50 -6.76
N LYS A 661 -8.96 15.94 -6.28
CA LYS A 661 -9.13 16.72 -5.04
C LYS A 661 -10.28 16.23 -4.16
N GLY A 662 -10.88 15.11 -4.55
CA GLY A 662 -11.90 14.44 -3.76
C GLY A 662 -12.45 13.21 -4.46
N PHE A 663 -12.86 12.22 -3.69
CA PHE A 663 -13.64 11.10 -4.17
C PHE A 663 -14.56 10.56 -3.07
N LYS A 664 -15.67 9.95 -3.49
CA LYS A 664 -16.59 9.27 -2.57
C LYS A 664 -17.21 8.06 -3.25
N ARG A 665 -17.07 6.89 -2.64
CA ARG A 665 -17.82 5.71 -3.02
C ARG A 665 -19.25 5.80 -2.47
N VAL A 666 -20.25 5.48 -3.29
CA VAL A 666 -21.66 5.55 -2.92
C VAL A 666 -22.45 4.44 -3.58
N TYR A 667 -23.22 3.68 -2.79
CA TYR A 667 -24.19 2.71 -3.29
C TYR A 667 -25.49 3.41 -3.68
N LEU A 668 -26.00 3.08 -4.87
CA LEU A 668 -27.25 3.64 -5.44
C LEU A 668 -28.12 2.51 -5.99
N LYS A 669 -29.36 2.45 -5.54
CA LYS A 669 -30.38 1.61 -6.16
C LYS A 669 -30.69 2.11 -7.57
N ALA A 670 -31.24 1.24 -8.42
CA ALA A 670 -31.72 1.64 -9.74
C ALA A 670 -32.73 2.79 -9.62
N GLY A 671 -32.46 3.91 -10.31
CA GLY A 671 -33.25 5.14 -10.27
C GLY A 671 -32.95 6.09 -9.11
N GLU A 672 -32.15 5.68 -8.11
CA GLU A 672 -31.82 6.51 -6.94
C GLU A 672 -30.85 7.65 -7.30
N GLU A 673 -31.07 8.81 -6.69
CA GLU A 673 -30.22 9.99 -6.76
C GLU A 673 -29.73 10.36 -5.34
N LYS A 674 -28.43 10.69 -5.20
CA LYS A 674 -27.85 11.22 -3.98
C LYS A 674 -27.08 12.50 -4.25
N THR A 675 -27.07 13.40 -3.29
CA THR A 675 -26.24 14.61 -3.30
C THR A 675 -25.02 14.37 -2.43
N LEU A 676 -23.84 14.59 -3.00
CA LEU A 676 -22.56 14.47 -2.31
C LEU A 676 -21.95 15.84 -2.14
N SER A 677 -21.34 16.09 -0.98
CA SER A 677 -20.61 17.32 -0.69
C SER A 677 -19.13 17.03 -0.62
N PHE A 678 -18.32 17.90 -1.22
CA PHE A 678 -16.85 17.85 -1.19
C PHE A 678 -16.33 19.18 -0.67
N GLU A 679 -15.13 19.14 -0.10
CA GLU A 679 -14.39 20.31 0.31
C GLU A 679 -12.98 20.24 -0.30
N ILE A 680 -12.59 21.30 -1.02
CA ILE A 680 -11.24 21.46 -1.54
C ILE A 680 -10.57 22.48 -0.62
N SER A 681 -9.60 22.00 0.17
CA SER A 681 -8.88 22.86 1.11
C SER A 681 -7.97 23.87 0.41
N PRO A 682 -7.52 24.95 1.07
CA PRO A 682 -6.51 25.85 0.51
C PRO A 682 -5.25 25.10 0.06
N ARG A 683 -4.81 24.08 0.81
CA ARG A 683 -3.65 23.24 0.43
C ARG A 683 -3.93 22.44 -0.85
N ASP A 684 -5.12 21.90 -1.03
CA ASP A 684 -5.48 21.17 -2.25
C ASP A 684 -5.55 22.07 -3.49
N MET A 685 -5.76 23.38 -3.30
CA MET A 685 -5.74 24.38 -4.37
C MET A 685 -4.36 25.00 -4.61
N SER A 686 -3.39 24.70 -3.77
CA SER A 686 -2.06 25.30 -3.86
C SER A 686 -1.19 24.63 -4.93
N LEU A 687 -0.19 25.35 -5.38
CA LEU A 687 0.89 24.85 -6.24
C LEU A 687 2.24 25.25 -5.63
N PRO A 688 3.26 24.41 -5.74
CA PRO A 688 4.62 24.82 -5.40
C PRO A 688 5.18 25.77 -6.47
N ASP A 689 6.15 26.59 -6.08
CA ASP A 689 7.02 27.29 -7.01
C ASP A 689 8.34 26.51 -7.24
N ASP A 690 9.27 27.10 -7.98
CA ASP A 690 10.59 26.52 -8.27
C ASP A 690 11.51 26.42 -7.04
N ASN A 691 11.13 27.03 -5.92
CA ASN A 691 11.81 26.94 -4.63
C ASN A 691 11.08 26.00 -3.65
N GLY A 692 9.96 25.40 -4.06
CA GLY A 692 9.12 24.54 -3.22
C GLY A 692 8.21 25.30 -2.26
N ILE A 693 7.97 26.60 -2.49
CA ILE A 693 7.05 27.39 -1.68
C ILE A 693 5.62 27.10 -2.14
N ILE A 694 4.83 26.55 -1.25
CA ILE A 694 3.45 26.13 -1.52
C ILE A 694 2.51 27.35 -1.43
N THR A 695 1.90 27.71 -2.54
CA THR A 695 1.12 28.96 -2.63
C THR A 695 -0.24 28.74 -3.27
N VAL A 696 -1.29 29.30 -2.69
CA VAL A 696 -2.61 29.43 -3.30
C VAL A 696 -2.63 30.72 -4.12
N PHE A 697 -2.73 30.59 -5.43
CA PHE A 697 -2.83 31.73 -6.34
C PHE A 697 -4.28 32.09 -6.64
N PRO A 698 -4.63 33.38 -6.71
CA PRO A 698 -5.91 33.81 -7.27
C PRO A 698 -6.00 33.39 -8.74
N GLY A 699 -7.20 33.43 -9.31
CA GLY A 699 -7.43 33.12 -10.72
C GLY A 699 -8.55 32.10 -10.90
N LYS A 700 -8.79 31.76 -12.14
CA LYS A 700 -9.82 30.78 -12.56
C LYS A 700 -9.39 29.35 -12.21
N LYS A 701 -10.30 28.61 -11.60
CA LYS A 701 -10.19 27.18 -11.34
C LYS A 701 -11.37 26.47 -12.03
N THR A 702 -11.10 25.41 -12.79
CA THR A 702 -12.16 24.56 -13.33
C THR A 702 -12.29 23.31 -12.46
N ILE A 703 -13.49 23.09 -11.94
CA ILE A 703 -13.84 21.95 -11.11
C ILE A 703 -14.60 20.95 -11.95
N TYR A 704 -14.16 19.72 -11.96
CA TYR A 704 -14.79 18.61 -12.70
C TYR A 704 -15.34 17.57 -11.73
N ALA A 705 -16.49 16.96 -12.08
CA ALA A 705 -17.06 15.84 -11.34
C ALA A 705 -17.54 14.75 -12.29
N GLY A 706 -17.26 13.50 -11.98
CA GLY A 706 -17.64 12.33 -12.76
C GLY A 706 -17.08 11.03 -12.21
N GLY A 707 -17.13 9.95 -12.99
CA GLY A 707 -16.64 8.62 -12.62
C GLY A 707 -15.22 8.30 -13.11
N MET A 708 -14.50 9.30 -13.65
CA MET A 708 -13.12 9.17 -14.17
C MET A 708 -12.47 10.53 -14.34
N SER A 709 -11.18 10.57 -14.65
CA SER A 709 -10.47 11.81 -14.96
C SER A 709 -11.04 12.50 -16.20
N PRO A 710 -11.03 13.86 -16.27
CA PRO A 710 -11.73 14.65 -17.30
C PRO A 710 -10.99 14.70 -18.64
N THR A 711 -10.86 13.55 -19.34
CA THR A 711 -10.33 13.51 -20.69
C THR A 711 -11.23 14.25 -21.70
N SER A 712 -10.69 14.56 -22.89
CA SER A 712 -11.48 15.20 -23.95
C SER A 712 -12.70 14.33 -24.33
N GLU A 713 -12.52 13.03 -24.41
CA GLU A 713 -13.61 12.07 -24.68
C GLU A 713 -14.66 12.04 -23.56
N ALA A 714 -14.23 11.94 -22.29
CA ALA A 714 -15.14 11.92 -21.15
C ALA A 714 -16.00 13.21 -21.08
N LYS A 715 -15.40 14.36 -21.36
CA LYS A 715 -16.12 15.66 -21.45
C LYS A 715 -17.11 15.70 -22.60
N SER A 716 -16.70 15.30 -23.80
CA SER A 716 -17.55 15.31 -25.01
C SER A 716 -18.76 14.37 -24.88
N LYS A 717 -18.60 13.22 -24.23
CA LYS A 717 -19.67 12.26 -23.93
C LYS A 717 -20.52 12.62 -22.71
N GLY A 718 -20.19 13.71 -22.02
CA GLY A 718 -20.91 14.15 -20.81
C GLY A 718 -20.75 13.24 -19.60
N LEU A 719 -19.75 12.35 -19.61
CA LEU A 719 -19.42 11.46 -18.47
C LEU A 719 -18.76 12.20 -17.32
N VAL A 720 -18.22 13.39 -17.59
CA VAL A 720 -17.65 14.32 -16.62
C VAL A 720 -18.25 15.70 -16.88
N LYS A 721 -18.77 16.33 -15.84
CA LYS A 721 -19.34 17.67 -15.84
C LYS A 721 -18.37 18.65 -15.22
N SER A 722 -18.47 19.95 -15.58
CA SER A 722 -17.57 20.95 -15.03
C SER A 722 -18.26 22.28 -14.70
N SER A 723 -17.69 23.01 -13.77
CA SER A 723 -18.00 24.41 -13.46
C SER A 723 -16.72 25.20 -13.21
N VAL A 724 -16.83 26.52 -13.35
CA VAL A 724 -15.70 27.43 -13.14
C VAL A 724 -15.91 28.18 -11.82
N CYS A 725 -14.85 28.26 -11.01
CA CYS A 725 -14.78 29.07 -9.80
C CYS A 725 -13.69 30.12 -9.95
N GLN A 726 -14.02 31.40 -9.68
CA GLN A 726 -13.06 32.49 -9.64
C GLN A 726 -12.56 32.67 -8.21
N ILE A 727 -11.27 32.47 -7.99
CA ILE A 727 -10.61 32.75 -6.70
C ILE A 727 -10.03 34.17 -6.74
N THR A 728 -10.38 34.96 -5.73
CA THR A 728 -10.00 36.37 -5.62
C THR A 728 -9.16 36.64 -4.38
N GLY A 729 -8.39 37.73 -4.36
CA GLY A 729 -7.51 38.10 -3.25
C GLY A 729 -6.03 38.01 -3.62
N ASP A 730 -5.15 38.28 -2.65
CA ASP A 730 -3.71 38.17 -2.83
C ASP A 730 -3.22 36.73 -2.67
N ALA A 731 -2.11 36.39 -3.32
CA ALA A 731 -1.51 35.08 -3.19
C ALA A 731 -1.22 34.72 -1.72
N TYR A 732 -1.52 33.50 -1.31
CA TYR A 732 -1.40 33.04 0.07
C TYR A 732 -0.42 31.84 0.17
N VAL A 733 0.64 32.03 0.93
CA VAL A 733 1.63 30.97 1.21
C VAL A 733 1.12 30.04 2.29
N ILE A 734 1.07 28.75 2.01
CA ILE A 734 0.74 27.70 2.98
C ILE A 734 1.98 27.43 3.85
N ARG A 735 1.86 27.68 5.13
CA ARG A 735 2.92 27.45 6.11
C ARG A 735 2.88 26.03 6.69
#